data_a288504201898e0d8bb55d1ab397cf0f
#
_entry.id   a288504201898e0d8bb55d1ab397cf0f
#
_cell.length_a   1.000
_cell.length_b   1.000
_cell.length_c   1.000
_cell.angle_alpha   90.00
_cell.angle_beta   90.00
_cell.angle_gamma   90.00
#
_symmetry.space_group_name_H-M   'P 1'
#
loop_
_entity.id
_entity.type
_entity.pdbx_description
1 polymer ?
#
loop_
_entity_poly.entity_id
_entity_poly.type
_entity_poly.pdbx_seq_one_letter_code
_entity_poly.pdbx_strand_id
1 'polypeptide(L)'
;MKKNPLFPQIKGIMHGGDYNPEQWLDRPDILEEDIRLMKQAGMTSATLGVFSWAVYEPREGEFHFDWLKDIMDRLYENGIYTILATPSGARPAWLDEKYPEALRVDSYGVRAHHGVRHNHCMSSPVYREKVRTVTDKLVSHVGNHPGLLMWHISNEFGGECYCPLCVNRFREYLADKFDHDISKLNHAWWTTFWSHTYNDFSQIEPPYQNGEYSIMGLNLEWKRFTTYNMTDYMKSEISFLREKTPSIPITTNFMTLYGGLDYHVMAKELDVISWDSYAPFHNDYESLWDTFAANAFSHAHMRSMKKGTPFMLMESAPGLVNWQPYNKLRRPGIHALESLQAVACGSDTVQYFQWRKGRGSFEQYHGAVVDHLGTNDTRIFKEVAALGRDLLKLTGVSGTIVPSKIAILYDWDIRWAVEDMKGLASSTKRYVETCVGFYKEFLKMGVDPDIISCDHDLQEYDVIVAPMLYLVKDGLGERLARFVKGGGQLLATYLTGYVNADTLCFLGGFPGDGLSEVFGIVSEEIDTLYPSDTNVVLFEDGRKGTVRDYAEVLRVGTASVLGSYTSDYYAEGAAVTVNRYGDGSAYYIAARLDMDALRPLFLEILKKAGIPTLDLPEGVEYHCRAGEGETYHFYLNTSDHVQTVSGVHGKNLLDNETVDGVLKLEKYKAAIVQVL
;
A
#
# COMPACT_ATOMS: atom_id res chain seq x y z
N MET A 1 17.78 18.15 -1.99
CA MET A 1 16.66 17.90 -1.05
C MET A 1 17.27 17.78 0.34
N LYS A 2 16.60 18.29 1.38
CA LYS A 2 17.08 18.18 2.76
C LYS A 2 16.79 16.77 3.28
N LYS A 3 17.71 16.15 4.03
CA LYS A 3 17.44 14.90 4.74
C LYS A 3 16.45 15.15 5.90
N ASN A 4 15.52 14.22 6.08
CA ASN A 4 14.53 14.27 7.15
C ASN A 4 14.39 12.89 7.80
N PRO A 5 15.35 12.46 8.63
CA PRO A 5 15.27 11.17 9.33
C PRO A 5 14.04 11.12 10.22
N LEU A 6 13.30 10.01 10.19
CA LEU A 6 12.13 9.81 11.06
C LEU A 6 12.52 9.86 12.55
N PHE A 7 13.68 9.30 12.89
CA PHE A 7 14.15 9.16 14.26
C PHE A 7 15.62 9.59 14.37
N PRO A 8 15.89 10.92 14.50
CA PRO A 8 17.26 11.44 14.52
C PRO A 8 18.14 10.89 15.65
N GLN A 9 17.53 10.40 16.74
CA GLN A 9 18.22 9.79 17.88
C GLN A 9 18.69 8.35 17.61
N ILE A 10 18.20 7.71 16.53
CA ILE A 10 18.61 6.36 16.14
C ILE A 10 19.69 6.44 15.06
N LYS A 11 20.78 5.76 15.28
CA LYS A 11 21.87 5.67 14.30
C LYS A 11 21.55 4.62 13.23
N GLY A 12 21.68 5.01 11.96
CA GLY A 12 21.39 4.13 10.82
C GLY A 12 19.89 4.01 10.54
N ILE A 13 19.51 2.87 10.02
CA ILE A 13 18.10 2.50 9.78
C ILE A 13 17.57 1.80 11.04
N MET A 14 16.41 2.21 11.53
CA MET A 14 15.80 1.63 12.73
C MET A 14 15.51 0.14 12.53
N HIS A 15 15.87 -0.67 13.52
CA HIS A 15 15.76 -2.13 13.49
C HIS A 15 14.98 -2.60 14.71
N GLY A 16 13.88 -3.35 14.51
CA GLY A 16 13.04 -3.75 15.63
C GLY A 16 11.97 -4.76 15.25
N GLY A 17 10.89 -4.76 16.02
CA GLY A 17 9.72 -5.60 15.74
C GLY A 17 8.77 -5.68 16.92
N ASP A 18 7.67 -6.37 16.71
CA ASP A 18 6.66 -6.60 17.73
C ASP A 18 7.20 -7.49 18.85
N TYR A 19 7.11 -6.97 20.05
CA TYR A 19 7.46 -7.66 21.26
C TYR A 19 6.25 -7.79 22.16
N ASN A 20 5.87 -9.01 22.48
CA ASN A 20 4.67 -9.34 23.27
C ASN A 20 5.05 -9.91 24.65
N PRO A 21 5.66 -9.11 25.54
CA PRO A 21 6.13 -9.56 26.84
C PRO A 21 4.99 -10.00 27.77
N GLU A 22 3.76 -9.53 27.53
CA GLU A 22 2.56 -9.94 28.25
C GLU A 22 2.29 -11.45 28.19
N GLN A 23 2.81 -12.14 27.17
CA GLN A 23 2.73 -13.59 27.05
C GLN A 23 3.73 -14.34 27.95
N TRP A 24 4.66 -13.63 28.60
CA TRP A 24 5.80 -14.18 29.32
C TRP A 24 6.00 -13.58 30.72
N LEU A 25 4.99 -12.89 31.28
CA LEU A 25 5.10 -12.22 32.59
C LEU A 25 5.37 -13.19 33.75
N ASP A 26 4.99 -14.46 33.59
CA ASP A 26 5.30 -15.55 34.54
C ASP A 26 6.71 -16.16 34.33
N ARG A 27 7.48 -15.65 33.35
CA ARG A 27 8.80 -16.17 32.96
C ARG A 27 9.85 -15.04 32.89
N PRO A 28 10.26 -14.50 34.05
CA PRO A 28 11.24 -13.40 34.11
C PRO A 28 12.61 -13.76 33.47
N ASP A 29 12.95 -15.05 33.47
CA ASP A 29 14.14 -15.58 32.79
C ASP A 29 14.07 -15.36 31.26
N ILE A 30 12.90 -15.49 30.64
CA ILE A 30 12.70 -15.23 29.21
C ILE A 30 12.75 -13.73 28.93
N LEU A 31 12.13 -12.89 29.76
CA LEU A 31 12.15 -11.45 29.59
C LEU A 31 13.57 -10.87 29.67
N GLU A 32 14.40 -11.38 30.58
CA GLU A 32 15.81 -11.00 30.70
C GLU A 32 16.61 -11.46 29.48
N GLU A 33 16.42 -12.71 29.06
CA GLU A 33 17.10 -13.26 27.87
C GLU A 33 16.72 -12.54 26.59
N ASP A 34 15.45 -12.13 26.44
CA ASP A 34 14.97 -11.39 25.27
C ASP A 34 15.71 -10.07 25.09
N ILE A 35 15.90 -9.29 26.14
CA ILE A 35 16.65 -8.03 26.07
C ILE A 35 18.12 -8.29 25.69
N ARG A 36 18.72 -9.33 26.25
CA ARG A 36 20.08 -9.74 25.90
C ARG A 36 20.21 -10.12 24.42
N LEU A 37 19.25 -10.88 23.91
CA LEU A 37 19.21 -11.30 22.50
C LEU A 37 18.90 -10.12 21.57
N MET A 38 18.01 -9.19 21.94
CA MET A 38 17.74 -7.97 21.17
C MET A 38 19.00 -7.15 20.95
N LYS A 39 19.83 -6.99 21.98
CA LYS A 39 21.13 -6.32 21.85
C LYS A 39 22.06 -7.04 20.87
N GLN A 40 22.11 -8.36 20.93
CA GLN A 40 22.92 -9.17 20.00
C GLN A 40 22.44 -9.07 18.57
N ALA A 41 21.12 -8.96 18.36
CA ALA A 41 20.52 -8.79 17.05
C ALA A 41 20.66 -7.35 16.51
N GLY A 42 21.13 -6.39 17.34
CA GLY A 42 21.24 -4.98 16.95
C GLY A 42 19.89 -4.28 16.88
N MET A 43 18.93 -4.69 17.72
CA MET A 43 17.63 -4.01 17.81
C MET A 43 17.78 -2.63 18.45
N THR A 44 17.07 -1.65 17.89
CA THR A 44 17.02 -0.26 18.36
C THR A 44 15.60 0.16 18.75
N SER A 45 14.61 -0.68 18.44
CA SER A 45 13.21 -0.44 18.80
C SER A 45 12.46 -1.75 19.09
N ALA A 46 11.36 -1.64 19.85
CA ALA A 46 10.40 -2.70 20.09
C ALA A 46 8.98 -2.11 20.07
N THR A 47 8.05 -2.74 19.36
CA THR A 47 6.64 -2.37 19.39
C THR A 47 5.95 -3.15 20.51
N LEU A 48 5.28 -2.45 21.42
CA LEU A 48 4.64 -3.01 22.61
C LEU A 48 3.16 -2.75 22.63
N GLY A 49 2.40 -3.64 23.22
CA GLY A 49 1.05 -3.39 23.68
C GLY A 49 -0.06 -3.51 22.64
N VAL A 50 0.22 -3.97 21.42
CA VAL A 50 -0.73 -4.00 20.30
C VAL A 50 -2.04 -4.71 20.67
N PHE A 51 -1.98 -5.83 21.39
CA PHE A 51 -3.14 -6.63 21.76
C PHE A 51 -3.27 -6.84 23.29
N SER A 52 -2.68 -5.96 24.10
CA SER A 52 -2.55 -6.16 25.54
C SER A 52 -3.74 -5.68 26.38
N TRP A 53 -4.89 -5.28 25.78
CA TRP A 53 -6.00 -4.69 26.54
C TRP A 53 -6.45 -5.56 27.71
N ALA A 54 -6.67 -6.87 27.51
CA ALA A 54 -7.10 -7.78 28.58
C ALA A 54 -6.08 -7.92 29.72
N VAL A 55 -4.80 -7.65 29.49
CA VAL A 55 -3.76 -7.62 30.53
C VAL A 55 -3.69 -6.25 31.19
N TYR A 56 -3.91 -5.18 30.43
CA TYR A 56 -4.01 -3.82 30.99
C TYR A 56 -5.27 -3.65 31.86
N GLU A 57 -6.39 -4.22 31.45
CA GLU A 57 -7.70 -4.08 32.11
C GLU A 57 -8.41 -5.44 32.14
N PRO A 58 -7.98 -6.35 33.04
CA PRO A 58 -8.57 -7.70 33.16
C PRO A 58 -10.03 -7.70 33.59
N ARG A 59 -10.47 -6.66 34.33
CA ARG A 59 -11.86 -6.36 34.64
C ARG A 59 -12.11 -4.88 34.41
N GLU A 60 -13.31 -4.51 34.05
CA GLU A 60 -13.70 -3.13 33.82
C GLU A 60 -13.32 -2.22 34.99
N GLY A 61 -12.46 -1.23 34.73
CA GLY A 61 -11.97 -0.25 35.68
C GLY A 61 -10.80 -0.73 36.57
N GLU A 62 -10.31 -1.94 36.38
CA GLU A 62 -9.14 -2.48 37.10
C GLU A 62 -7.91 -2.46 36.17
N PHE A 63 -6.96 -1.54 36.40
CA PHE A 63 -5.84 -1.28 35.50
C PHE A 63 -4.48 -1.72 36.06
N HIS A 64 -3.66 -2.37 35.23
CA HIS A 64 -2.35 -2.92 35.56
C HIS A 64 -1.30 -2.57 34.49
N PHE A 65 -0.54 -1.48 34.69
CA PHE A 65 0.48 -1.01 33.75
C PHE A 65 1.93 -1.12 34.26
N ASP A 66 2.15 -1.50 35.53
CA ASP A 66 3.48 -1.49 36.13
C ASP A 66 4.48 -2.39 35.38
N TRP A 67 4.02 -3.55 34.93
CA TRP A 67 4.82 -4.46 34.13
C TRP A 67 5.28 -3.84 32.81
N LEU A 68 4.42 -3.05 32.17
CA LEU A 68 4.75 -2.36 30.90
C LEU A 68 5.85 -1.34 31.14
N LYS A 69 5.72 -0.53 32.20
CA LYS A 69 6.73 0.46 32.55
C LYS A 69 8.08 -0.21 32.86
N ASP A 70 8.11 -1.29 33.62
CA ASP A 70 9.32 -2.07 33.91
C ASP A 70 10.00 -2.57 32.61
N ILE A 71 9.23 -3.09 31.66
CA ILE A 71 9.76 -3.51 30.36
C ILE A 71 10.31 -2.32 29.57
N MET A 72 9.59 -1.20 29.51
CA MET A 72 10.05 0.02 28.83
C MET A 72 11.32 0.58 29.45
N ASP A 73 11.43 0.60 30.78
CA ASP A 73 12.64 1.00 31.52
C ASP A 73 13.85 0.14 31.09
N ARG A 74 13.69 -1.19 31.14
CA ARG A 74 14.75 -2.13 30.77
C ARG A 74 15.16 -2.02 29.30
N LEU A 75 14.21 -1.86 28.37
CA LEU A 75 14.51 -1.64 26.97
C LEU A 75 15.31 -0.35 26.78
N TYR A 76 14.85 0.75 27.37
CA TYR A 76 15.50 2.06 27.25
C TYR A 76 16.92 2.08 27.84
N GLU A 77 17.14 1.47 29.01
CA GLU A 77 18.46 1.30 29.63
C GLU A 77 19.44 0.52 28.72
N ASN A 78 18.91 -0.30 27.82
CA ASN A 78 19.69 -1.06 26.84
C ASN A 78 19.74 -0.44 25.44
N GLY A 79 19.28 0.84 25.29
CA GLY A 79 19.31 1.59 24.05
C GLY A 79 18.25 1.18 23.03
N ILE A 80 17.17 0.52 23.49
CA ILE A 80 16.04 0.09 22.67
C ILE A 80 14.84 0.98 23.00
N TYR A 81 14.34 1.70 22.00
CA TYR A 81 13.18 2.59 22.13
C TYR A 81 11.87 1.82 21.96
N THR A 82 10.79 2.37 22.49
CA THR A 82 9.46 1.78 22.40
C THR A 82 8.59 2.51 21.39
N ILE A 83 7.99 1.76 20.47
CA ILE A 83 6.78 2.14 19.76
C ILE A 83 5.62 1.55 20.57
N LEU A 84 4.73 2.39 21.09
CA LEU A 84 3.69 1.93 21.99
C LEU A 84 2.33 1.96 21.30
N ALA A 85 1.66 0.81 21.28
CA ALA A 85 0.35 0.72 20.65
C ALA A 85 -0.79 1.09 21.62
N THR A 86 -1.86 1.71 21.07
CA THR A 86 -3.15 1.68 21.72
C THR A 86 -3.75 0.29 21.53
N PRO A 87 -4.32 -0.35 22.56
CA PRO A 87 -4.68 -1.77 22.51
C PRO A 87 -6.04 -2.03 21.82
N SER A 88 -6.52 -1.08 21.03
CA SER A 88 -7.90 -1.07 20.49
C SER A 88 -8.15 -2.07 19.36
N GLY A 89 -7.12 -2.75 18.85
CA GLY A 89 -7.26 -3.79 17.82
C GLY A 89 -7.90 -5.09 18.32
N ALA A 90 -7.74 -5.40 19.60
CA ALA A 90 -8.37 -6.56 20.27
C ALA A 90 -8.88 -6.14 21.64
N ARG A 91 -9.96 -6.74 22.10
CA ARG A 91 -10.68 -6.31 23.31
C ARG A 91 -10.88 -7.44 24.31
N PRO A 92 -11.00 -7.12 25.60
CA PRO A 92 -11.24 -8.12 26.64
C PRO A 92 -12.65 -8.69 26.57
N ALA A 93 -12.82 -9.94 27.05
CA ALA A 93 -14.10 -10.66 27.02
C ALA A 93 -15.20 -9.97 27.82
N TRP A 94 -14.86 -9.32 28.95
CA TRP A 94 -15.82 -8.61 29.78
C TRP A 94 -16.55 -7.47 29.03
N LEU A 95 -15.88 -6.88 28.01
CA LEU A 95 -16.49 -5.81 27.20
C LEU A 95 -17.63 -6.36 26.34
N ASP A 96 -17.41 -7.48 25.65
CA ASP A 96 -18.42 -8.10 24.80
C ASP A 96 -19.55 -8.73 25.63
N GLU A 97 -19.26 -9.23 26.85
CA GLU A 97 -20.26 -9.73 27.77
C GLU A 97 -21.22 -8.63 28.27
N LYS A 98 -20.65 -7.48 28.65
CA LYS A 98 -21.43 -6.34 29.15
C LYS A 98 -22.09 -5.48 28.08
N TYR A 99 -21.43 -5.35 26.92
CA TYR A 99 -21.80 -4.43 25.85
C TYR A 99 -21.85 -5.14 24.50
N PRO A 100 -22.69 -6.17 24.30
CA PRO A 100 -22.74 -6.96 23.07
C PRO A 100 -23.11 -6.14 21.85
N GLU A 101 -23.71 -4.95 22.02
CA GLU A 101 -23.99 -4.01 20.93
C GLU A 101 -22.71 -3.40 20.30
N ALA A 102 -21.57 -3.47 21.00
CA ALA A 102 -20.28 -3.06 20.48
C ALA A 102 -19.71 -4.06 19.45
N LEU A 103 -20.24 -5.28 19.40
CA LEU A 103 -19.84 -6.27 18.42
C LEU A 103 -20.30 -5.91 17.00
N ARG A 104 -19.46 -6.23 16.02
CA ARG A 104 -19.70 -6.00 14.60
C ARG A 104 -20.91 -6.81 14.10
N VAL A 105 -21.58 -6.29 13.08
CA VAL A 105 -22.62 -6.98 12.32
C VAL A 105 -22.12 -7.14 10.89
N ASP A 106 -22.23 -8.33 10.33
CA ASP A 106 -21.79 -8.65 8.98
C ASP A 106 -22.79 -8.20 7.90
N SER A 107 -22.44 -8.44 6.64
CA SER A 107 -23.26 -8.08 5.47
C SER A 107 -24.55 -8.92 5.30
N TYR A 108 -24.77 -9.94 6.12
CA TYR A 108 -26.03 -10.67 6.22
C TYR A 108 -26.90 -10.17 7.38
N GLY A 109 -26.46 -9.16 8.11
CA GLY A 109 -27.16 -8.63 9.29
C GLY A 109 -26.95 -9.45 10.56
N VAL A 110 -25.96 -10.38 10.57
CA VAL A 110 -25.68 -11.26 11.73
C VAL A 110 -24.62 -10.62 12.61
N ARG A 111 -24.94 -10.48 13.90
CA ARG A 111 -23.99 -9.99 14.90
C ARG A 111 -22.95 -11.05 15.21
N ALA A 112 -21.68 -10.62 15.23
CA ALA A 112 -20.57 -11.47 15.62
C ALA A 112 -20.62 -11.87 17.10
N HIS A 113 -19.91 -12.93 17.45
CA HIS A 113 -19.64 -13.33 18.82
C HIS A 113 -18.29 -12.81 19.29
N HIS A 114 -18.01 -12.87 20.60
CA HIS A 114 -16.68 -12.60 21.13
C HIS A 114 -15.62 -13.48 20.46
N GLY A 115 -14.47 -12.90 20.18
CA GLY A 115 -13.31 -13.59 19.61
C GLY A 115 -12.69 -12.84 18.45
N VAL A 116 -11.58 -13.32 17.98
CA VAL A 116 -10.69 -12.71 16.99
C VAL A 116 -10.36 -11.24 17.30
N ARG A 117 -9.57 -10.60 16.44
CA ARG A 117 -9.30 -9.16 16.49
C ARG A 117 -10.24 -8.40 15.55
N HIS A 118 -10.35 -7.06 15.69
CA HIS A 118 -11.16 -6.17 14.84
C HIS A 118 -12.65 -6.52 14.72
N ASN A 119 -13.21 -7.21 15.71
CA ASN A 119 -14.59 -7.67 15.69
C ASN A 119 -15.55 -6.73 16.43
N HIS A 120 -15.30 -5.41 16.34
CA HIS A 120 -16.06 -4.36 17.01
C HIS A 120 -16.60 -3.33 16.02
N CYS A 121 -17.65 -2.62 16.43
CA CYS A 121 -18.27 -1.56 15.65
C CYS A 121 -17.57 -0.22 15.92
N MET A 122 -17.01 0.39 14.90
CA MET A 122 -16.33 1.69 14.97
C MET A 122 -17.26 2.86 15.30
N SER A 123 -18.57 2.68 15.08
CA SER A 123 -19.60 3.66 15.44
C SER A 123 -20.13 3.51 16.85
N SER A 124 -19.76 2.47 17.60
CA SER A 124 -20.25 2.23 18.96
C SER A 124 -19.74 3.29 19.94
N PRO A 125 -20.63 4.09 20.56
CA PRO A 125 -20.21 5.07 21.56
C PRO A 125 -19.55 4.42 22.78
N VAL A 126 -20.06 3.27 23.20
CA VAL A 126 -19.49 2.51 24.33
C VAL A 126 -18.08 2.05 24.01
N TYR A 127 -17.86 1.48 22.83
CA TYR A 127 -16.52 1.05 22.43
C TYR A 127 -15.52 2.21 22.43
N ARG A 128 -15.89 3.35 21.80
CA ARG A 128 -15.08 4.56 21.77
C ARG A 128 -14.76 5.10 23.18
N GLU A 129 -15.75 5.08 24.10
CA GLU A 129 -15.56 5.46 25.49
C GLU A 129 -14.55 4.56 26.20
N LYS A 130 -14.67 3.24 26.05
CA LYS A 130 -13.76 2.28 26.69
C LYS A 130 -12.34 2.38 26.13
N VAL A 131 -12.18 2.51 24.81
CA VAL A 131 -10.89 2.78 24.18
C VAL A 131 -10.25 4.06 24.74
N ARG A 132 -11.02 5.14 24.82
CA ARG A 132 -10.54 6.40 25.41
C ARG A 132 -10.10 6.21 26.84
N THR A 133 -10.87 5.46 27.65
CA THR A 133 -10.58 5.22 29.06
C THR A 133 -9.28 4.44 29.24
N VAL A 134 -9.09 3.32 28.55
CA VAL A 134 -7.86 2.53 28.68
C VAL A 134 -6.65 3.31 28.14
N THR A 135 -6.81 4.06 27.06
CA THR A 135 -5.75 4.91 26.48
C THR A 135 -5.37 6.04 27.43
N ASP A 136 -6.35 6.69 28.12
CA ASP A 136 -6.06 7.73 29.13
C ASP A 136 -5.21 7.19 30.29
N LYS A 137 -5.55 6.00 30.77
CA LYS A 137 -4.77 5.34 31.83
C LYS A 137 -3.37 4.97 31.35
N LEU A 138 -3.25 4.43 30.14
CA LEU A 138 -1.97 4.09 29.52
C LEU A 138 -1.06 5.33 29.39
N VAL A 139 -1.58 6.41 28.80
CA VAL A 139 -0.86 7.67 28.64
C VAL A 139 -0.45 8.27 29.98
N SER A 140 -1.36 8.27 30.95
CA SER A 140 -1.08 8.79 32.30
C SER A 140 0.06 8.03 33.00
N HIS A 141 0.25 6.77 32.68
CA HIS A 141 1.24 5.90 33.29
C HIS A 141 2.62 5.97 32.58
N VAL A 142 2.63 5.94 31.22
CA VAL A 142 3.86 5.83 30.44
C VAL A 142 4.04 6.89 29.33
N GLY A 143 3.10 7.82 29.18
CA GLY A 143 3.13 8.81 28.08
C GLY A 143 4.31 9.78 28.14
N ASN A 144 4.96 9.96 29.29
CA ASN A 144 6.17 10.77 29.47
C ASN A 144 7.45 9.95 29.56
N HIS A 145 7.39 8.65 29.25
CA HIS A 145 8.56 7.80 29.33
C HIS A 145 9.63 8.20 28.31
N PRO A 146 10.92 8.37 28.70
CA PRO A 146 11.97 8.86 27.78
C PRO A 146 12.27 7.93 26.62
N GLY A 147 11.93 6.65 26.75
CA GLY A 147 12.03 5.63 25.71
C GLY A 147 10.85 5.59 24.75
N LEU A 148 9.76 6.33 25.00
CA LEU A 148 8.61 6.36 24.10
C LEU A 148 8.95 7.16 22.83
N LEU A 149 9.01 6.45 21.70
CA LEU A 149 9.42 7.00 20.43
C LEU A 149 8.23 7.47 19.57
N MET A 150 7.15 6.69 19.58
CA MET A 150 6.00 6.87 18.70
C MET A 150 4.78 6.15 19.26
N TRP A 151 3.58 6.67 18.97
CA TRP A 151 2.32 5.95 19.15
C TRP A 151 1.96 5.17 17.91
N HIS A 152 1.59 3.92 18.11
CA HIS A 152 0.97 3.06 17.10
C HIS A 152 -0.52 2.91 17.43
N ILE A 153 -1.40 3.46 16.59
CA ILE A 153 -2.84 3.42 16.87
C ILE A 153 -3.42 2.11 16.40
N SER A 154 -4.03 1.35 17.32
CA SER A 154 -4.68 0.08 17.00
C SER A 154 -3.74 -0.88 16.28
N ASN A 155 -4.21 -1.51 15.21
CA ASN A 155 -3.44 -2.37 14.30
C ASN A 155 -4.27 -2.67 13.06
N GLU A 156 -3.71 -2.57 11.85
CA GLU A 156 -4.30 -3.04 10.59
C GLU A 156 -5.82 -2.81 10.49
N PHE A 157 -6.24 -1.55 10.54
CA PHE A 157 -7.66 -1.20 10.45
C PHE A 157 -8.33 -1.87 9.26
N GLY A 158 -9.52 -2.47 9.49
CA GLY A 158 -10.23 -3.15 8.43
C GLY A 158 -11.64 -3.61 8.80
N GLY A 159 -12.35 -4.06 7.78
CA GLY A 159 -13.69 -4.63 7.87
C GLY A 159 -14.82 -3.61 7.95
N GLU A 160 -16.00 -4.05 7.57
CA GLU A 160 -17.26 -3.30 7.50
C GLU A 160 -18.16 -3.67 8.67
N CYS A 161 -19.10 -2.81 9.04
CA CYS A 161 -20.11 -3.10 10.05
C CYS A 161 -21.48 -2.61 9.61
N TYR A 162 -22.44 -3.51 9.56
CA TYR A 162 -23.82 -3.29 9.10
C TYR A 162 -24.81 -3.13 10.26
N CYS A 163 -24.36 -2.77 11.46
CA CYS A 163 -25.24 -2.57 12.60
C CYS A 163 -26.09 -1.29 12.46
N PRO A 164 -27.20 -1.16 13.18
CA PRO A 164 -28.06 0.02 13.11
C PRO A 164 -27.34 1.35 13.33
N LEU A 165 -26.29 1.39 14.15
CA LEU A 165 -25.49 2.62 14.34
C LEU A 165 -24.74 3.01 13.06
N CYS A 166 -24.11 2.04 12.40
CA CYS A 166 -23.42 2.29 11.14
C CYS A 166 -24.38 2.65 10.00
N VAL A 167 -25.54 1.98 9.94
CA VAL A 167 -26.61 2.28 8.96
C VAL A 167 -27.11 3.71 9.12
N ASN A 168 -27.37 4.15 10.34
CA ASN A 168 -27.84 5.52 10.59
C ASN A 168 -26.75 6.55 10.23
N ARG A 169 -25.50 6.30 10.63
CA ARG A 169 -24.36 7.18 10.23
C ARG A 169 -24.18 7.22 8.70
N PHE A 170 -24.40 6.12 8.01
CA PHE A 170 -24.36 6.09 6.55
C PHE A 170 -25.45 6.99 5.93
N ARG A 171 -26.66 6.94 6.45
CA ARG A 171 -27.77 7.81 6.03
C ARG A 171 -27.46 9.28 6.29
N GLU A 172 -26.89 9.63 7.43
CA GLU A 172 -26.44 10.98 7.75
C GLU A 172 -25.33 11.43 6.78
N TYR A 173 -24.30 10.59 6.57
CA TYR A 173 -23.24 10.85 5.60
C TYR A 173 -23.78 11.11 4.19
N LEU A 174 -24.74 10.32 3.72
CA LEU A 174 -25.38 10.54 2.43
C LEU A 174 -26.22 11.83 2.39
N ALA A 175 -26.97 12.12 3.45
CA ALA A 175 -27.74 13.33 3.54
C ALA A 175 -26.84 14.57 3.44
N ASP A 176 -25.72 14.59 4.17
CA ASP A 176 -24.75 15.69 4.11
C ASP A 176 -24.10 15.78 2.72
N LYS A 177 -23.70 14.67 2.13
CA LYS A 177 -23.08 14.62 0.79
C LYS A 177 -23.99 15.17 -0.31
N PHE A 178 -25.29 14.90 -0.23
CA PHE A 178 -26.28 15.31 -1.23
C PHE A 178 -27.11 16.53 -0.79
N ASP A 179 -26.58 17.36 0.12
CA ASP A 179 -27.19 18.61 0.60
C ASP A 179 -28.63 18.41 1.12
N HIS A 180 -28.92 17.27 1.76
CA HIS A 180 -30.25 16.85 2.24
C HIS A 180 -31.32 16.79 1.13
N ASP A 181 -30.91 16.67 -0.12
CA ASP A 181 -31.79 16.56 -1.29
C ASP A 181 -31.75 15.14 -1.87
N ILE A 182 -32.77 14.34 -1.56
CA ILE A 182 -32.90 12.96 -2.03
C ILE A 182 -32.97 12.86 -3.55
N SER A 183 -33.39 13.94 -4.23
CA SER A 183 -33.45 13.94 -5.68
C SER A 183 -32.07 13.97 -6.34
N LYS A 184 -31.11 14.62 -5.70
CA LYS A 184 -29.70 14.60 -6.12
C LYS A 184 -29.11 13.20 -6.03
N LEU A 185 -29.34 12.51 -4.90
CA LEU A 185 -28.92 11.12 -4.72
C LEU A 185 -29.57 10.21 -5.77
N ASN A 186 -30.88 10.31 -5.97
CA ASN A 186 -31.59 9.50 -6.96
C ASN A 186 -31.04 9.72 -8.39
N HIS A 187 -30.67 10.96 -8.73
CA HIS A 187 -30.05 11.28 -10.00
C HIS A 187 -28.63 10.67 -10.11
N ALA A 188 -27.80 10.86 -9.08
CA ALA A 188 -26.42 10.36 -9.02
C ALA A 188 -26.35 8.82 -9.08
N TRP A 189 -27.32 8.13 -8.50
CA TRP A 189 -27.33 6.66 -8.48
C TRP A 189 -28.19 6.03 -9.58
N TRP A 190 -28.83 6.83 -10.44
CA TRP A 190 -29.71 6.37 -11.53
C TRP A 190 -30.84 5.45 -11.03
N THR A 191 -31.46 5.79 -9.91
CA THR A 191 -32.39 4.92 -9.18
C THR A 191 -33.72 4.68 -9.87
N THR A 192 -34.02 5.40 -10.95
CA THR A 192 -35.19 5.11 -11.82
C THR A 192 -35.10 3.75 -12.50
N PHE A 193 -33.90 3.20 -12.66
CA PHE A 193 -33.70 1.84 -13.15
C PHE A 193 -34.25 0.83 -12.13
N TRP A 194 -35.06 -0.10 -12.56
CA TRP A 194 -35.75 -1.12 -11.74
C TRP A 194 -36.59 -0.56 -10.57
N SER A 195 -37.06 0.68 -10.66
CA SER A 195 -37.90 1.33 -9.62
C SER A 195 -37.21 1.45 -8.24
N HIS A 196 -35.91 1.72 -8.20
CA HIS A 196 -35.14 1.88 -6.96
C HIS A 196 -35.23 3.29 -6.36
N THR A 197 -36.09 4.19 -6.87
CA THR A 197 -36.21 5.58 -6.45
C THR A 197 -36.56 5.70 -4.97
N TYR A 198 -35.74 6.40 -4.21
CA TYR A 198 -35.96 6.71 -2.81
C TYR A 198 -36.73 8.02 -2.65
N ASN A 199 -37.58 8.10 -1.63
CA ASN A 199 -38.33 9.32 -1.28
C ASN A 199 -37.74 10.00 -0.03
N ASP A 200 -36.94 9.28 0.75
CA ASP A 200 -36.33 9.75 1.98
C ASP A 200 -35.05 8.96 2.27
N PHE A 201 -34.05 9.60 2.88
CA PHE A 201 -32.79 8.95 3.25
C PHE A 201 -32.95 7.79 4.22
N SER A 202 -34.00 7.78 5.04
CA SER A 202 -34.32 6.68 5.97
C SER A 202 -34.64 5.36 5.26
N GLN A 203 -35.00 5.39 3.99
CA GLN A 203 -35.29 4.20 3.18
C GLN A 203 -34.01 3.51 2.67
N ILE A 204 -32.85 4.20 2.74
CA ILE A 204 -31.61 3.66 2.20
C ILE A 204 -31.07 2.64 3.20
N GLU A 205 -30.73 1.46 2.69
CA GLU A 205 -30.00 0.42 3.39
C GLU A 205 -28.61 0.24 2.77
N PRO A 206 -27.61 -0.22 3.55
CA PRO A 206 -26.31 -0.57 2.96
C PRO A 206 -26.46 -1.78 2.01
N PRO A 207 -25.46 -2.07 1.17
CA PRO A 207 -25.50 -3.20 0.25
C PRO A 207 -25.35 -4.53 0.97
N TYR A 208 -26.43 -4.98 1.63
CA TYR A 208 -26.52 -6.31 2.25
C TYR A 208 -26.36 -7.41 1.20
N GLN A 209 -25.73 -8.53 1.56
CA GLN A 209 -25.58 -9.69 0.66
C GLN A 209 -26.94 -10.32 0.25
N ASN A 210 -27.97 -10.13 1.04
CA ASN A 210 -29.33 -10.57 0.79
C ASN A 210 -30.29 -9.41 0.48
N GLY A 211 -29.75 -8.24 0.12
CA GLY A 211 -30.48 -7.00 -0.17
C GLY A 211 -30.13 -6.42 -1.52
N GLU A 212 -30.07 -5.08 -1.58
CA GLU A 212 -29.74 -4.35 -2.79
C GLU A 212 -28.23 -4.32 -3.04
N TYR A 213 -27.79 -4.76 -4.21
CA TYR A 213 -26.41 -4.75 -4.66
C TYR A 213 -26.24 -4.32 -6.13
N SER A 214 -27.36 -3.96 -6.77
CA SER A 214 -27.36 -3.61 -8.20
C SER A 214 -27.21 -2.11 -8.47
N ILE A 215 -27.24 -1.28 -7.42
CA ILE A 215 -27.02 0.16 -7.52
C ILE A 215 -25.52 0.44 -7.32
N MET A 216 -24.78 0.67 -8.41
CA MET A 216 -23.32 0.86 -8.36
C MET A 216 -22.93 2.06 -7.49
N GLY A 217 -23.71 3.15 -7.54
CA GLY A 217 -23.50 4.32 -6.67
C GLY A 217 -23.64 3.99 -5.19
N LEU A 218 -24.61 3.16 -4.78
CA LEU A 218 -24.76 2.69 -3.41
C LEU A 218 -23.55 1.87 -2.95
N ASN A 219 -23.09 0.93 -3.77
CA ASN A 219 -21.97 0.08 -3.46
C ASN A 219 -20.67 0.89 -3.26
N LEU A 220 -20.42 1.85 -4.16
CA LEU A 220 -19.26 2.73 -4.07
C LEU A 220 -19.34 3.65 -2.84
N GLU A 221 -20.50 4.25 -2.56
CA GLU A 221 -20.68 5.11 -1.39
C GLU A 221 -20.56 4.35 -0.07
N TRP A 222 -20.94 3.09 -0.02
CA TRP A 222 -20.72 2.26 1.16
C TRP A 222 -19.22 2.05 1.44
N LYS A 223 -18.39 1.85 0.40
CA LYS A 223 -16.94 1.75 0.52
C LYS A 223 -16.30 3.07 0.98
N ARG A 224 -16.74 4.19 0.40
CA ARG A 224 -16.32 5.54 0.81
C ARG A 224 -16.71 5.83 2.26
N PHE A 225 -17.95 5.52 2.64
CA PHE A 225 -18.43 5.66 4.00
C PHE A 225 -17.66 4.77 4.98
N THR A 226 -17.31 3.55 4.62
CA THR A 226 -16.51 2.66 5.46
C THR A 226 -15.15 3.30 5.76
N THR A 227 -14.50 3.88 4.76
CA THR A 227 -13.25 4.64 4.97
C THR A 227 -13.47 5.87 5.83
N TYR A 228 -14.51 6.66 5.56
CA TYR A 228 -14.87 7.84 6.36
C TYR A 228 -15.10 7.48 7.84
N ASN A 229 -15.92 6.46 8.11
CA ASN A 229 -16.25 6.02 9.46
C ASN A 229 -15.05 5.46 10.23
N MET A 230 -14.17 4.72 9.53
CA MET A 230 -12.93 4.21 10.10
C MET A 230 -11.94 5.34 10.41
N THR A 231 -11.80 6.29 9.48
CA THR A 231 -10.94 7.47 9.67
C THR A 231 -11.43 8.33 10.84
N ASP A 232 -12.74 8.54 10.97
CA ASP A 232 -13.35 9.27 12.09
C ASP A 232 -13.07 8.58 13.45
N TYR A 233 -13.17 7.24 13.48
CA TYR A 233 -12.77 6.50 14.67
C TYR A 233 -11.27 6.68 14.97
N MET A 234 -10.40 6.49 14.00
CA MET A 234 -8.96 6.68 14.15
C MET A 234 -8.63 8.11 14.63
N LYS A 235 -9.28 9.13 14.09
CA LYS A 235 -9.13 10.53 14.54
C LYS A 235 -9.50 10.73 16.00
N SER A 236 -10.45 9.98 16.54
CA SER A 236 -10.82 10.08 17.96
C SER A 236 -9.69 9.62 18.88
N GLU A 237 -8.94 8.58 18.50
CA GLU A 237 -7.74 8.14 19.23
C GLU A 237 -6.58 9.14 19.05
N ILE A 238 -6.33 9.59 17.81
CA ILE A 238 -5.28 10.57 17.47
C ILE A 238 -5.47 11.86 18.27
N SER A 239 -6.67 12.43 18.26
CA SER A 239 -6.96 13.72 18.91
C SER A 239 -6.67 13.64 20.41
N PHE A 240 -7.03 12.55 21.03
CA PHE A 240 -6.76 12.31 22.44
C PHE A 240 -5.25 12.21 22.74
N LEU A 241 -4.52 11.45 21.95
CA LEU A 241 -3.06 11.30 22.11
C LEU A 241 -2.32 12.63 21.87
N ARG A 242 -2.71 13.40 20.87
CA ARG A 242 -2.14 14.74 20.61
C ARG A 242 -2.38 15.71 21.74
N GLU A 243 -3.55 15.66 22.40
CA GLU A 243 -3.83 16.49 23.59
C GLU A 243 -2.86 16.19 24.73
N LYS A 244 -2.58 14.90 24.97
CA LYS A 244 -1.78 14.46 26.11
C LYS A 244 -0.28 14.40 25.85
N THR A 245 0.12 14.04 24.63
CA THR A 245 1.53 13.83 24.23
C THR A 245 1.81 14.49 22.88
N PRO A 246 1.70 15.83 22.75
CA PRO A 246 1.71 16.53 21.46
C PRO A 246 3.02 16.42 20.66
N SER A 247 4.14 16.07 21.32
CA SER A 247 5.44 15.92 20.68
C SER A 247 5.73 14.49 20.18
N ILE A 248 4.91 13.51 20.54
CA ILE A 248 5.12 12.12 20.15
C ILE A 248 4.39 11.88 18.82
N PRO A 249 5.11 11.48 17.76
CA PRO A 249 4.49 11.20 16.46
C PRO A 249 3.56 9.97 16.52
N ILE A 250 2.64 9.91 15.56
CA ILE A 250 1.56 8.92 15.53
C ILE A 250 1.57 8.20 14.18
N THR A 251 1.45 6.87 14.21
CA THR A 251 1.27 6.00 13.03
C THR A 251 0.19 4.94 13.29
N THR A 252 -0.21 4.26 12.23
CA THR A 252 -0.86 2.94 12.23
C THR A 252 -0.37 2.15 11.03
N ASN A 253 -0.26 0.84 11.16
CA ASN A 253 0.21 -0.01 10.07
C ASN A 253 -0.90 -0.30 9.06
N PHE A 254 -0.57 -0.17 7.78
CA PHE A 254 -1.44 -0.50 6.67
C PHE A 254 -1.14 -1.91 6.13
N MET A 255 -2.16 -2.59 5.64
CA MET A 255 -2.05 -3.90 5.02
C MET A 255 -1.87 -3.72 3.51
N THR A 256 -0.71 -3.94 2.94
CA THR A 256 -0.45 -3.96 1.49
C THR A 256 -1.48 -3.13 0.67
N LEU A 257 -2.04 -3.69 -0.39
CA LEU A 257 -3.09 -3.11 -1.23
C LEU A 257 -4.49 -3.55 -0.77
N TYR A 258 -4.80 -3.38 0.52
CA TYR A 258 -6.08 -3.79 1.09
C TYR A 258 -7.24 -3.08 0.39
N GLY A 259 -8.20 -3.86 -0.14
CA GLY A 259 -9.32 -3.33 -0.92
C GLY A 259 -10.46 -2.73 -0.10
N GLY A 260 -10.43 -2.82 1.22
CA GLY A 260 -11.55 -2.42 2.09
C GLY A 260 -11.55 -0.97 2.53
N LEU A 261 -10.42 -0.26 2.44
CA LEU A 261 -10.23 1.11 2.91
C LEU A 261 -9.34 1.90 1.96
N ASP A 262 -9.68 3.16 1.72
CA ASP A 262 -8.82 4.09 1.01
C ASP A 262 -7.74 4.64 1.95
N TYR A 263 -6.53 4.13 1.82
CA TYR A 263 -5.41 4.54 2.64
C TYR A 263 -4.91 5.96 2.34
N HIS A 264 -5.16 6.52 1.15
CA HIS A 264 -4.84 7.94 0.89
C HIS A 264 -5.66 8.89 1.76
N VAL A 265 -6.90 8.52 2.09
CA VAL A 265 -7.75 9.30 3.01
C VAL A 265 -7.20 9.19 4.44
N MET A 266 -6.92 7.98 4.91
CA MET A 266 -6.42 7.74 6.28
C MET A 266 -5.03 8.33 6.50
N ALA A 267 -4.15 8.27 5.52
CA ALA A 267 -2.77 8.76 5.57
C ALA A 267 -2.66 10.26 5.91
N LYS A 268 -3.68 11.05 5.57
CA LYS A 268 -3.72 12.49 5.86
C LYS A 268 -3.68 12.80 7.36
N GLU A 269 -4.19 11.90 8.18
CA GLU A 269 -4.32 12.06 9.63
C GLU A 269 -3.08 11.58 10.43
N LEU A 270 -2.19 10.82 9.80
CA LEU A 270 -1.00 10.24 10.42
C LEU A 270 0.23 11.14 10.26
N ASP A 271 1.18 11.07 11.18
CA ASP A 271 2.47 11.76 11.05
C ASP A 271 3.43 10.98 10.14
N VAL A 272 3.45 9.66 10.28
CA VAL A 272 4.30 8.75 9.53
C VAL A 272 3.45 7.63 8.94
N ILE A 273 3.72 7.26 7.70
CA ILE A 273 3.12 6.08 7.07
C ILE A 273 3.90 4.84 7.49
N SER A 274 3.19 3.82 7.92
CA SER A 274 3.77 2.50 8.18
C SER A 274 2.91 1.39 7.58
N TRP A 275 3.53 0.25 7.24
CA TRP A 275 2.82 -0.86 6.64
C TRP A 275 3.50 -2.21 6.86
N ASP A 276 2.78 -3.29 6.58
CA ASP A 276 3.15 -4.68 6.84
C ASP A 276 3.36 -5.43 5.54
N SER A 277 4.59 -5.94 5.35
CA SER A 277 5.00 -6.64 4.14
C SER A 277 5.14 -8.14 4.39
N TYR A 278 4.26 -8.91 3.77
CA TYR A 278 4.23 -10.37 3.85
C TYR A 278 4.22 -11.03 2.47
N ALA A 279 5.11 -10.59 1.59
CA ALA A 279 5.19 -11.10 0.23
C ALA A 279 5.43 -12.62 0.19
N PRO A 280 4.72 -13.37 -0.69
CA PRO A 280 4.79 -14.83 -0.77
C PRO A 280 6.00 -15.31 -1.57
N PHE A 281 7.22 -15.01 -1.10
CA PHE A 281 8.44 -15.40 -1.77
C PHE A 281 8.53 -16.92 -2.02
N HIS A 282 9.04 -17.29 -3.18
CA HIS A 282 9.15 -18.68 -3.66
C HIS A 282 7.80 -19.39 -3.85
N ASN A 283 6.76 -18.67 -4.25
CA ASN A 283 5.53 -19.25 -4.76
C ASN A 283 5.78 -20.05 -6.05
N ASP A 284 4.76 -20.68 -6.61
CA ASP A 284 4.85 -21.54 -7.81
C ASP A 284 4.14 -20.94 -9.04
N TYR A 285 3.68 -19.68 -8.96
CA TYR A 285 2.89 -19.02 -10.00
C TYR A 285 3.59 -17.82 -10.65
N GLU A 286 4.68 -17.30 -10.05
CA GLU A 286 5.47 -16.20 -10.61
C GLU A 286 6.96 -16.34 -10.29
N SER A 287 7.80 -15.61 -11.00
CA SER A 287 9.23 -15.56 -10.71
C SER A 287 9.52 -14.84 -9.38
N LEU A 288 10.68 -15.11 -8.79
CA LEU A 288 11.10 -14.41 -7.57
C LEU A 288 11.25 -12.91 -7.82
N TRP A 289 11.75 -12.51 -9.01
CA TRP A 289 11.83 -11.10 -9.38
C TRP A 289 10.44 -10.45 -9.46
N ASP A 290 9.43 -11.15 -10.01
CA ASP A 290 8.07 -10.64 -10.08
C ASP A 290 7.46 -10.41 -8.69
N THR A 291 7.74 -11.31 -7.75
CA THR A 291 7.31 -11.15 -6.35
C THR A 291 7.99 -9.93 -5.70
N PHE A 292 9.31 -9.76 -5.90
CA PHE A 292 10.03 -8.57 -5.42
C PHE A 292 9.49 -7.30 -6.04
N ALA A 293 9.27 -7.26 -7.35
CA ALA A 293 8.79 -6.07 -8.04
C ALA A 293 7.34 -5.70 -7.65
N ALA A 294 6.48 -6.69 -7.36
CA ALA A 294 5.15 -6.44 -6.80
C ALA A 294 5.22 -5.87 -5.36
N ASN A 295 6.17 -6.35 -4.56
CA ASN A 295 6.44 -5.82 -3.24
C ASN A 295 6.99 -4.37 -3.31
N ALA A 296 7.89 -4.09 -4.26
CA ALA A 296 8.39 -2.74 -4.53
C ALA A 296 7.27 -1.76 -4.91
N PHE A 297 6.27 -2.19 -5.70
CA PHE A 297 5.06 -1.39 -5.97
C PHE A 297 4.36 -0.98 -4.67
N SER A 298 4.20 -1.91 -3.72
CA SER A 298 3.57 -1.62 -2.43
C SER A 298 4.41 -0.64 -1.59
N HIS A 299 5.73 -0.80 -1.56
CA HIS A 299 6.64 0.16 -0.93
C HIS A 299 6.56 1.55 -1.58
N ALA A 300 6.55 1.61 -2.92
CA ALA A 300 6.41 2.86 -3.67
C ALA A 300 5.07 3.56 -3.37
N HIS A 301 3.99 2.78 -3.24
CA HIS A 301 2.69 3.30 -2.86
C HIS A 301 2.71 3.95 -1.46
N MET A 302 3.30 3.27 -0.47
CA MET A 302 3.39 3.80 0.89
C MET A 302 4.25 5.08 0.97
N ARG A 303 5.42 5.12 0.32
CA ARG A 303 6.23 6.34 0.28
C ARG A 303 5.53 7.52 -0.38
N SER A 304 4.70 7.24 -1.40
CA SER A 304 4.03 8.28 -2.19
C SER A 304 2.91 8.98 -1.43
N MET A 305 2.33 8.36 -0.41
CA MET A 305 1.26 8.95 0.40
C MET A 305 1.71 10.19 1.18
N LYS A 306 3.00 10.25 1.57
CA LYS A 306 3.63 11.42 2.20
C LYS A 306 4.96 11.74 1.53
N LYS A 307 4.89 12.25 0.31
CA LYS A 307 6.07 12.58 -0.49
C LYS A 307 7.06 13.45 0.29
N GLY A 308 8.35 13.09 0.21
CA GLY A 308 9.42 13.80 0.92
C GLY A 308 9.65 13.36 2.37
N THR A 309 8.87 12.40 2.86
CA THR A 309 9.05 11.79 4.19
C THR A 309 9.26 10.28 4.02
N PRO A 310 10.29 9.68 4.63
CA PRO A 310 10.43 8.24 4.65
C PRO A 310 9.22 7.55 5.29
N PHE A 311 8.92 6.33 4.86
CA PHE A 311 7.91 5.50 5.51
C PHE A 311 8.54 4.49 6.46
N MET A 312 7.71 3.73 7.18
CA MET A 312 8.15 2.63 8.05
C MET A 312 7.70 1.28 7.48
N LEU A 313 8.61 0.33 7.36
CA LEU A 313 8.25 -1.08 7.35
C LEU A 313 8.00 -1.48 8.81
N MET A 314 6.71 -1.68 9.16
CA MET A 314 6.29 -1.92 10.54
C MET A 314 6.31 -3.40 10.90
N GLU A 315 5.93 -4.25 9.95
CA GLU A 315 5.97 -5.69 10.10
C GLU A 315 6.52 -6.37 8.85
N SER A 316 7.27 -7.43 9.07
CA SER A 316 7.70 -8.40 8.05
C SER A 316 8.00 -9.73 8.72
N ALA A 317 7.97 -10.84 7.97
CA ALA A 317 8.28 -12.13 8.57
C ALA A 317 9.76 -12.47 8.39
N PRO A 318 10.52 -12.71 9.47
CA PRO A 318 11.93 -13.11 9.31
C PRO A 318 12.10 -14.53 8.76
N GLY A 319 11.06 -15.36 8.79
CA GLY A 319 11.09 -16.75 8.33
C GLY A 319 9.92 -17.11 7.41
N LEU A 320 8.78 -17.41 7.98
CA LEU A 320 7.55 -17.77 7.28
C LEU A 320 6.34 -17.14 7.98
N VAL A 321 5.22 -17.05 7.30
CA VAL A 321 3.91 -16.79 7.92
C VAL A 321 3.20 -18.11 8.21
N ASN A 322 1.99 -18.08 8.80
CA ASN A 322 1.23 -19.30 9.08
C ASN A 322 -0.23 -19.27 8.55
N TRP A 323 -0.58 -18.20 7.84
CA TRP A 323 -1.96 -17.94 7.42
C TRP A 323 -2.19 -18.00 5.91
N GLN A 324 -1.14 -18.26 5.12
CA GLN A 324 -1.27 -18.55 3.69
C GLN A 324 -1.60 -20.02 3.44
N PRO A 325 -2.19 -20.37 2.27
CA PRO A 325 -2.45 -21.77 1.91
C PRO A 325 -1.18 -22.64 1.93
N TYR A 326 -0.04 -22.05 1.54
CA TYR A 326 1.29 -22.66 1.60
C TYR A 326 2.26 -21.65 2.22
N ASN A 327 2.79 -21.98 3.40
CA ASN A 327 3.72 -21.13 4.13
C ASN A 327 5.15 -21.55 3.81
N LYS A 328 5.64 -21.12 2.65
CA LYS A 328 6.98 -21.49 2.19
C LYS A 328 8.05 -20.76 3.00
N LEU A 329 9.05 -21.53 3.46
CA LEU A 329 10.17 -20.98 4.21
C LEU A 329 11.04 -20.09 3.31
N ARG A 330 11.35 -18.87 3.74
CA ARG A 330 12.32 -18.00 3.06
C ARG A 330 13.68 -18.65 2.96
N ARG A 331 14.27 -18.63 1.76
CA ARG A 331 15.60 -19.16 1.52
C ARG A 331 16.66 -18.24 2.16
N PRO A 332 17.85 -18.77 2.48
CA PRO A 332 18.96 -17.97 3.00
C PRO A 332 19.25 -16.74 2.12
N GLY A 333 19.38 -15.56 2.74
CA GLY A 333 19.62 -14.28 2.07
C GLY A 333 18.35 -13.51 1.66
N ILE A 334 17.20 -14.16 1.44
CA ILE A 334 15.98 -13.48 0.99
C ILE A 334 15.45 -12.49 2.03
N HIS A 335 15.50 -12.84 3.32
CA HIS A 335 15.10 -11.93 4.38
C HIS A 335 15.91 -10.61 4.38
N ALA A 336 17.22 -10.70 4.24
CA ALA A 336 18.08 -9.51 4.16
C ALA A 336 17.79 -8.70 2.88
N LEU A 337 17.58 -9.38 1.74
CA LEU A 337 17.28 -8.74 0.47
C LEU A 337 15.95 -7.99 0.50
N GLU A 338 14.87 -8.61 1.04
CA GLU A 338 13.56 -7.98 1.25
C GLU A 338 13.66 -6.73 2.14
N SER A 339 14.38 -6.86 3.25
CA SER A 339 14.57 -5.74 4.17
C SER A 339 15.33 -4.57 3.53
N LEU A 340 16.37 -4.86 2.74
CA LEU A 340 17.12 -3.84 2.02
C LEU A 340 16.30 -3.26 0.83
N GLN A 341 15.37 -4.02 0.25
CA GLN A 341 14.40 -3.49 -0.71
C GLN A 341 13.51 -2.43 -0.08
N ALA A 342 12.96 -2.69 1.11
CA ALA A 342 12.16 -1.68 1.81
C ALA A 342 12.95 -0.39 2.04
N VAL A 343 14.22 -0.50 2.47
CA VAL A 343 15.12 0.65 2.61
C VAL A 343 15.37 1.33 1.27
N ALA A 344 15.64 0.58 0.21
CA ALA A 344 15.85 1.10 -1.14
C ALA A 344 14.63 1.91 -1.64
N CYS A 345 13.42 1.41 -1.36
CA CYS A 345 12.16 2.05 -1.74
C CYS A 345 11.75 3.23 -0.83
N GLY A 346 12.54 3.57 0.21
CA GLY A 346 12.32 4.78 1.01
C GLY A 346 11.97 4.54 2.48
N SER A 347 12.04 3.32 3.00
CA SER A 347 11.84 3.06 4.43
C SER A 347 13.07 3.48 5.25
N ASP A 348 12.82 4.08 6.42
CA ASP A 348 13.85 4.33 7.45
C ASP A 348 13.80 3.27 8.56
N THR A 349 13.02 2.20 8.38
CA THR A 349 12.89 1.12 9.38
C THR A 349 12.85 -0.25 8.73
N VAL A 350 13.27 -1.26 9.49
CA VAL A 350 13.04 -2.68 9.24
C VAL A 350 12.54 -3.30 10.53
N GLN A 351 11.30 -3.76 10.55
CA GLN A 351 10.68 -4.35 11.71
C GLN A 351 9.98 -5.66 11.39
N TYR A 352 9.79 -6.47 12.40
CA TYR A 352 9.32 -7.86 12.30
C TYR A 352 8.07 -8.11 13.13
N PHE A 353 7.16 -8.89 12.62
CA PHE A 353 6.25 -9.70 13.40
C PHE A 353 6.81 -11.13 13.42
N GLN A 354 7.36 -11.62 14.55
CA GLN A 354 7.53 -10.95 15.83
C GLN A 354 8.91 -11.23 16.44
N TRP A 355 9.23 -10.62 17.56
CA TRP A 355 10.50 -10.88 18.25
C TRP A 355 10.59 -12.34 18.72
N ARG A 356 9.69 -12.77 19.62
CA ARG A 356 9.67 -14.16 20.15
C ARG A 356 8.38 -14.87 19.75
N LYS A 357 8.52 -16.08 19.22
CA LYS A 357 7.41 -16.92 18.81
C LYS A 357 6.53 -17.34 20.00
N GLY A 358 5.23 -17.08 19.89
CA GLY A 358 4.25 -17.49 20.88
C GLY A 358 4.13 -19.01 21.01
N ARG A 359 3.72 -19.50 22.20
CA ARG A 359 3.59 -20.94 22.49
C ARG A 359 2.31 -21.55 21.95
N GLY A 360 1.32 -20.74 21.63
CA GLY A 360 -0.01 -21.22 21.28
C GLY A 360 -0.83 -20.18 20.52
N SER A 361 -2.13 -20.49 20.35
CA SER A 361 -3.08 -19.67 19.63
C SER A 361 -2.84 -19.63 18.12
N PHE A 362 -3.51 -18.71 17.41
CA PHE A 362 -3.59 -18.69 15.96
C PHE A 362 -2.20 -18.56 15.29
N GLU A 363 -1.28 -17.83 15.91
CA GLU A 363 0.04 -17.51 15.35
C GLU A 363 1.20 -18.31 15.96
N GLN A 364 0.91 -19.44 16.60
CA GLN A 364 1.94 -20.29 17.23
C GLN A 364 3.05 -20.76 16.27
N TYR A 365 2.79 -20.78 14.95
CA TYR A 365 3.76 -21.16 13.92
C TYR A 365 4.21 -19.99 13.05
N HIS A 366 3.75 -18.77 13.33
CA HIS A 366 4.25 -17.61 12.62
C HIS A 366 5.77 -17.43 12.84
N GLY A 367 6.47 -16.92 11.83
CA GLY A 367 7.91 -16.63 11.94
C GLY A 367 8.20 -15.63 13.06
N ALA A 368 9.36 -15.80 13.67
CA ALA A 368 9.87 -14.91 14.71
C ALA A 368 11.40 -14.87 14.66
N VAL A 369 11.99 -13.83 15.24
CA VAL A 369 13.46 -13.72 15.35
C VAL A 369 13.99 -14.80 16.30
N VAL A 370 13.34 -14.95 17.44
CA VAL A 370 13.60 -16.03 18.42
C VAL A 370 12.47 -17.05 18.31
N ASP A 371 12.78 -18.24 17.79
CA ASP A 371 11.80 -19.31 17.65
C ASP A 371 11.61 -20.14 18.94
N HIS A 372 10.88 -21.24 18.86
CA HIS A 372 10.63 -22.12 20.00
C HIS A 372 11.90 -22.78 20.61
N LEU A 373 13.04 -22.78 19.90
CA LEU A 373 14.31 -23.19 20.51
C LEU A 373 14.81 -22.16 21.54
N GLY A 374 14.37 -20.92 21.44
CA GLY A 374 14.65 -19.86 22.41
C GLY A 374 16.12 -19.39 22.43
N THR A 375 16.90 -19.62 21.37
CA THR A 375 18.33 -19.36 21.33
C THR A 375 18.75 -18.49 20.14
N ASN A 376 19.97 -17.96 20.20
CA ASN A 376 20.63 -17.21 19.12
C ASN A 376 21.32 -18.11 18.07
N ASP A 377 21.26 -19.43 18.22
CA ASP A 377 21.97 -20.38 17.34
C ASP A 377 21.10 -20.90 16.18
N THR A 378 20.11 -20.13 15.76
CA THR A 378 19.28 -20.45 14.60
C THR A 378 19.75 -19.66 13.38
N ARG A 379 19.45 -20.18 12.18
CA ARG A 379 19.73 -19.46 10.92
C ARG A 379 19.04 -18.10 10.90
N ILE A 380 17.77 -18.04 11.26
CA ILE A 380 16.96 -16.81 11.27
C ILE A 380 17.59 -15.75 12.17
N PHE A 381 17.90 -16.11 13.42
CA PHE A 381 18.52 -15.16 14.34
C PHE A 381 19.85 -14.61 13.80
N LYS A 382 20.70 -15.50 13.23
CA LYS A 382 22.00 -15.11 12.66
C LYS A 382 21.84 -14.17 11.46
N GLU A 383 20.87 -14.41 10.59
CA GLU A 383 20.56 -13.54 9.45
C GLU A 383 20.04 -12.17 9.92
N VAL A 384 19.12 -12.13 10.88
CA VAL A 384 18.60 -10.88 11.47
C VAL A 384 19.73 -10.09 12.15
N ALA A 385 20.58 -10.74 12.94
CA ALA A 385 21.73 -10.09 13.58
C ALA A 385 22.76 -9.57 12.57
N ALA A 386 22.97 -10.27 11.47
CA ALA A 386 23.83 -9.80 10.38
C ALA A 386 23.24 -8.56 9.71
N LEU A 387 21.95 -8.58 9.39
CA LEU A 387 21.25 -7.43 8.83
C LEU A 387 21.30 -6.22 9.77
N GLY A 388 21.09 -6.40 11.09
CA GLY A 388 21.17 -5.31 12.07
C GLY A 388 22.53 -4.58 12.02
N ARG A 389 23.64 -5.32 11.82
CA ARG A 389 24.97 -4.71 11.61
C ARG A 389 25.07 -3.94 10.30
N ASP A 390 24.44 -4.41 9.24
CA ASP A 390 24.42 -3.73 7.93
C ASP A 390 23.58 -2.45 7.97
N LEU A 391 22.41 -2.48 8.62
CA LEU A 391 21.55 -1.31 8.80
C LEU A 391 22.23 -0.15 9.54
N LEU A 392 23.11 -0.46 10.51
CA LEU A 392 23.94 0.54 11.21
C LEU A 392 24.92 1.28 10.29
N LYS A 393 25.36 0.66 9.18
CA LYS A 393 26.24 1.30 8.20
C LYS A 393 25.53 2.35 7.35
N LEU A 394 24.20 2.32 7.33
CA LEU A 394 23.36 3.13 6.46
C LEU A 394 22.93 4.48 7.06
N THR A 395 23.74 5.04 7.98
CA THR A 395 23.46 6.34 8.63
C THR A 395 23.29 7.46 7.61
N GLY A 396 24.07 7.46 6.53
CA GLY A 396 23.94 8.45 5.46
C GLY A 396 22.66 8.32 4.63
N VAL A 397 22.06 7.13 4.59
CA VAL A 397 20.82 6.84 3.84
C VAL A 397 19.60 7.33 4.60
N SER A 398 19.60 7.24 5.94
CA SER A 398 18.45 7.66 6.75
C SER A 398 18.01 9.10 6.42
N GLY A 399 16.72 9.30 6.25
CA GLY A 399 16.10 10.59 5.91
C GLY A 399 16.23 11.01 4.44
N THR A 400 16.88 10.22 3.58
CA THR A 400 16.89 10.45 2.13
C THR A 400 15.58 9.97 1.51
N ILE A 401 15.27 10.45 0.31
CA ILE A 401 14.02 10.12 -0.40
C ILE A 401 14.32 9.53 -1.79
N VAL A 402 13.35 8.84 -2.36
CA VAL A 402 13.39 8.38 -3.77
C VAL A 402 12.93 9.54 -4.67
N PRO A 403 13.81 10.05 -5.57
CA PRO A 403 13.46 11.15 -6.45
C PRO A 403 12.76 10.63 -7.71
N SER A 404 11.43 10.59 -7.72
CA SER A 404 10.67 10.17 -8.91
C SER A 404 10.09 11.36 -9.69
N LYS A 405 10.13 11.25 -11.03
CA LYS A 405 9.53 12.18 -11.99
C LYS A 405 8.43 11.53 -12.83
N ILE A 406 8.11 10.28 -12.51
CA ILE A 406 7.04 9.51 -13.12
C ILE A 406 6.10 9.00 -12.03
N ALA A 407 4.79 9.05 -12.30
CA ALA A 407 3.80 8.48 -11.40
C ALA A 407 2.82 7.56 -12.14
N ILE A 408 2.36 6.54 -11.43
CA ILE A 408 1.24 5.68 -11.83
C ILE A 408 0.04 6.05 -10.97
N LEU A 409 -1.09 6.33 -11.60
CA LEU A 409 -2.34 6.55 -10.90
C LEU A 409 -2.89 5.21 -10.39
N TYR A 410 -3.06 5.12 -9.07
CA TYR A 410 -3.74 4.05 -8.39
C TYR A 410 -4.73 4.65 -7.39
N ASP A 411 -6.02 4.37 -7.58
CA ASP A 411 -7.07 5.01 -6.80
C ASP A 411 -8.12 3.98 -6.37
N TRP A 412 -8.54 4.03 -5.10
CA TRP A 412 -9.52 3.09 -4.56
C TRP A 412 -10.89 3.24 -5.19
N ASP A 413 -11.33 4.45 -5.51
CA ASP A 413 -12.61 4.66 -6.20
C ASP A 413 -12.62 3.98 -7.58
N ILE A 414 -11.51 4.09 -8.33
CA ILE A 414 -11.36 3.39 -9.62
C ILE A 414 -11.38 1.88 -9.39
N ARG A 415 -10.60 1.39 -8.42
CA ARG A 415 -10.55 -0.03 -8.08
C ARG A 415 -11.94 -0.56 -7.73
N TRP A 416 -12.65 0.08 -6.82
CA TRP A 416 -13.99 -0.33 -6.40
C TRP A 416 -14.99 -0.28 -7.54
N ALA A 417 -14.97 0.78 -8.35
CA ALA A 417 -15.86 0.90 -9.51
C ALA A 417 -15.58 -0.19 -10.56
N VAL A 418 -14.31 -0.50 -10.85
CA VAL A 418 -13.92 -1.58 -11.77
C VAL A 418 -14.33 -2.94 -11.20
N GLU A 419 -14.08 -3.21 -9.91
CA GLU A 419 -14.45 -4.47 -9.27
C GLU A 419 -15.96 -4.69 -9.24
N ASP A 420 -16.76 -3.62 -9.10
CA ASP A 420 -18.23 -3.69 -9.02
C ASP A 420 -18.94 -3.66 -10.37
N MET A 421 -18.38 -3.01 -11.41
CA MET A 421 -19.05 -2.90 -12.71
C MET A 421 -19.57 -4.25 -13.22
N LYS A 422 -20.78 -4.27 -13.76
CA LYS A 422 -21.38 -5.45 -14.37
C LYS A 422 -21.18 -5.40 -15.89
N GLY A 423 -20.91 -6.54 -16.49
CA GLY A 423 -20.63 -6.63 -17.93
C GLY A 423 -19.13 -6.53 -18.23
N LEU A 424 -18.81 -6.35 -19.52
CA LEU A 424 -17.48 -6.49 -20.08
C LEU A 424 -16.86 -7.84 -19.64
N ALA A 425 -15.58 -7.97 -19.39
CA ALA A 425 -14.99 -9.23 -18.93
C ALA A 425 -14.97 -9.28 -17.39
N SER A 426 -16.00 -9.81 -16.76
CA SER A 426 -16.14 -9.83 -15.29
C SER A 426 -15.05 -10.65 -14.56
N SER A 427 -14.48 -11.67 -15.22
CA SER A 427 -13.42 -12.53 -14.66
C SER A 427 -12.00 -11.99 -14.86
N THR A 428 -11.81 -10.98 -15.68
CA THR A 428 -10.48 -10.50 -16.09
C THR A 428 -10.28 -8.99 -15.89
N LYS A 429 -11.00 -8.38 -14.93
CA LYS A 429 -10.90 -6.95 -14.62
C LYS A 429 -9.48 -6.53 -14.26
N ARG A 430 -8.87 -7.15 -13.25
CA ARG A 430 -7.44 -7.09 -12.90
C ARG A 430 -6.86 -5.67 -12.85
N TYR A 431 -7.54 -4.75 -12.17
CA TYR A 431 -7.08 -3.35 -12.07
C TYR A 431 -5.72 -3.26 -11.34
N VAL A 432 -5.62 -3.90 -10.18
CA VAL A 432 -4.40 -3.89 -9.36
C VAL A 432 -3.23 -4.50 -10.13
N GLU A 433 -3.44 -5.69 -10.73
CA GLU A 433 -2.41 -6.40 -11.49
C GLU A 433 -1.97 -5.59 -12.73
N THR A 434 -2.89 -4.82 -13.33
CA THR A 434 -2.55 -3.94 -14.45
C THR A 434 -1.62 -2.81 -13.98
N CYS A 435 -1.94 -2.13 -12.88
CA CYS A 435 -1.08 -1.09 -12.30
C CYS A 435 0.31 -1.64 -11.93
N VAL A 436 0.35 -2.80 -11.26
CA VAL A 436 1.61 -3.50 -10.91
C VAL A 436 2.38 -3.89 -12.15
N GLY A 437 1.72 -4.33 -13.23
CA GLY A 437 2.36 -4.67 -14.50
C GLY A 437 3.11 -3.49 -15.13
N PHE A 438 2.51 -2.30 -15.16
CA PHE A 438 3.19 -1.09 -15.62
C PHE A 438 4.40 -0.74 -14.73
N TYR A 439 4.25 -0.81 -13.42
CA TYR A 439 5.35 -0.55 -12.49
C TYR A 439 6.54 -1.51 -12.74
N LYS A 440 6.28 -2.80 -12.88
CA LYS A 440 7.27 -3.83 -13.17
C LYS A 440 8.08 -3.48 -14.44
N GLU A 441 7.43 -3.02 -15.50
CA GLU A 441 8.13 -2.64 -16.74
C GLU A 441 9.03 -1.42 -16.57
N PHE A 442 8.60 -0.39 -15.83
CA PHE A 442 9.47 0.75 -15.52
C PHE A 442 10.66 0.33 -14.64
N LEU A 443 10.44 -0.55 -13.68
CA LEU A 443 11.49 -1.04 -12.78
C LEU A 443 12.58 -1.83 -13.56
N LYS A 444 12.21 -2.60 -14.60
CA LYS A 444 13.16 -3.26 -15.50
C LYS A 444 14.07 -2.27 -16.24
N MET A 445 13.62 -1.05 -16.44
CA MET A 445 14.37 0.02 -17.08
C MET A 445 15.14 0.91 -16.07
N GLY A 446 15.20 0.51 -14.79
CA GLY A 446 15.85 1.28 -13.73
C GLY A 446 15.10 2.53 -13.32
N VAL A 447 13.81 2.61 -13.61
CA VAL A 447 12.93 3.73 -13.26
C VAL A 447 11.96 3.30 -12.18
N ASP A 448 11.84 4.08 -11.11
CA ASP A 448 11.02 3.77 -9.93
C ASP A 448 9.87 4.77 -9.80
N PRO A 449 8.67 4.48 -10.34
CA PRO A 449 7.52 5.38 -10.28
C PRO A 449 6.99 5.59 -8.86
N ASP A 450 6.48 6.79 -8.59
CA ASP A 450 5.57 7.01 -7.47
C ASP A 450 4.18 6.43 -7.80
N ILE A 451 3.44 6.00 -6.78
CA ILE A 451 2.08 5.46 -6.91
C ILE A 451 1.14 6.42 -6.18
N ILE A 452 0.35 7.16 -6.93
CA ILE A 452 -0.42 8.29 -6.40
C ILE A 452 -1.91 8.16 -6.68
N SER A 453 -2.75 8.78 -5.83
CA SER A 453 -4.18 8.91 -6.10
C SER A 453 -4.46 9.97 -7.16
N CYS A 454 -5.67 9.95 -7.69
CA CYS A 454 -6.16 10.97 -8.62
C CYS A 454 -6.20 12.39 -8.01
N ASP A 455 -6.18 12.52 -6.68
CA ASP A 455 -6.24 13.81 -5.99
C ASP A 455 -4.86 14.48 -5.81
N HIS A 456 -3.78 13.77 -6.12
CA HIS A 456 -2.40 14.27 -6.02
C HIS A 456 -2.12 15.42 -6.99
N ASP A 457 -1.11 16.27 -6.69
CA ASP A 457 -0.63 17.27 -7.64
C ASP A 457 0.16 16.62 -8.78
N LEU A 458 -0.41 16.67 -9.98
CA LEU A 458 0.19 16.08 -11.18
C LEU A 458 1.40 16.88 -11.71
N GLN A 459 1.51 18.18 -11.35
CA GLN A 459 2.57 19.06 -11.86
C GLN A 459 3.96 18.74 -11.26
N GLU A 460 4.04 17.88 -10.28
CA GLU A 460 5.31 17.40 -9.72
C GLU A 460 6.04 16.40 -10.62
N TYR A 461 5.34 15.87 -11.63
CA TYR A 461 5.81 14.80 -12.51
C TYR A 461 5.96 15.26 -13.96
N ASP A 462 6.79 14.56 -14.70
CA ASP A 462 6.98 14.76 -16.14
C ASP A 462 6.23 13.69 -16.96
N VAL A 463 5.95 12.54 -16.33
CA VAL A 463 5.17 11.43 -16.91
C VAL A 463 4.09 10.97 -15.93
N ILE A 464 2.85 10.86 -16.41
CA ILE A 464 1.72 10.23 -15.71
C ILE A 464 1.26 9.00 -16.49
N VAL A 465 1.16 7.87 -15.80
CA VAL A 465 0.58 6.64 -16.33
C VAL A 465 -0.75 6.39 -15.62
N ALA A 466 -1.81 6.24 -16.38
CA ALA A 466 -3.19 6.08 -15.90
C ALA A 466 -3.81 4.76 -16.41
N PRO A 467 -3.44 3.60 -15.84
CA PRO A 467 -3.98 2.32 -16.27
C PRO A 467 -5.47 2.24 -15.92
N MET A 468 -6.31 1.85 -16.89
CA MET A 468 -7.74 1.62 -16.65
C MET A 468 -8.39 2.75 -15.84
N LEU A 469 -8.20 4.01 -16.21
CA LEU A 469 -8.78 5.19 -15.55
C LEU A 469 -10.32 5.20 -15.74
N TYR A 470 -10.98 4.15 -15.28
CA TYR A 470 -12.39 3.87 -15.53
C TYR A 470 -13.31 4.94 -14.96
N LEU A 471 -13.09 5.29 -13.70
CA LEU A 471 -13.82 6.37 -13.02
C LEU A 471 -12.98 7.64 -13.05
N VAL A 472 -13.56 8.73 -13.54
CA VAL A 472 -12.95 10.06 -13.54
C VAL A 472 -13.62 10.90 -12.45
N LYS A 473 -12.83 11.27 -11.44
CA LYS A 473 -13.25 12.18 -10.37
C LYS A 473 -13.46 13.59 -10.92
N ASP A 474 -14.31 14.38 -10.27
CA ASP A 474 -14.60 15.75 -10.68
C ASP A 474 -13.33 16.60 -10.86
N GLY A 475 -13.22 17.24 -12.02
CA GLY A 475 -12.09 18.09 -12.39
C GLY A 475 -10.80 17.37 -12.75
N LEU A 476 -10.75 16.03 -12.71
CA LEU A 476 -9.55 15.28 -13.06
C LEU A 476 -9.23 15.40 -14.55
N GLY A 477 -10.21 15.32 -15.44
CA GLY A 477 -10.00 15.47 -16.87
C GLY A 477 -9.37 16.82 -17.22
N GLU A 478 -9.84 17.92 -16.61
CA GLU A 478 -9.24 19.25 -16.78
C GLU A 478 -7.81 19.30 -16.26
N ARG A 479 -7.50 18.66 -15.12
CA ARG A 479 -6.16 18.61 -14.55
C ARG A 479 -5.20 17.83 -15.46
N LEU A 480 -5.62 16.70 -16.01
CA LEU A 480 -4.87 15.91 -16.98
C LEU A 480 -4.65 16.69 -18.29
N ALA A 481 -5.69 17.34 -18.80
CA ALA A 481 -5.58 18.20 -19.99
C ALA A 481 -4.55 19.33 -19.77
N ARG A 482 -4.59 19.98 -18.61
CA ARG A 482 -3.63 21.03 -18.24
C ARG A 482 -2.21 20.50 -18.11
N PHE A 483 -2.04 19.32 -17.52
CA PHE A 483 -0.76 18.63 -17.40
C PHE A 483 -0.13 18.37 -18.79
N VAL A 484 -0.90 17.77 -19.70
CA VAL A 484 -0.39 17.49 -21.07
C VAL A 484 -0.12 18.79 -21.82
N LYS A 485 -1.04 19.76 -21.75
CA LYS A 485 -0.87 21.07 -22.41
C LYS A 485 0.40 21.78 -21.96
N GLY A 486 0.82 21.60 -20.71
CA GLY A 486 2.03 22.16 -20.12
C GLY A 486 3.34 21.41 -20.44
N GLY A 487 3.32 20.36 -21.29
CA GLY A 487 4.50 19.59 -21.69
C GLY A 487 4.57 18.18 -21.11
N GLY A 488 3.68 17.80 -20.19
CA GLY A 488 3.63 16.47 -19.58
C GLY A 488 3.34 15.36 -20.58
N GLN A 489 3.83 14.16 -20.28
CA GLN A 489 3.56 12.94 -21.06
C GLN A 489 2.50 12.12 -20.31
N LEU A 490 1.33 11.93 -20.90
CA LEU A 490 0.23 11.14 -20.32
C LEU A 490 0.08 9.83 -21.08
N LEU A 491 0.12 8.71 -20.38
CA LEU A 491 -0.18 7.39 -20.93
C LEU A 491 -1.43 6.82 -20.25
N ALA A 492 -2.48 6.54 -21.02
CA ALA A 492 -3.67 5.87 -20.53
C ALA A 492 -3.98 4.59 -21.32
N THR A 493 -4.84 3.75 -20.77
CA THR A 493 -5.21 2.48 -21.40
C THR A 493 -6.71 2.38 -21.64
N TYR A 494 -7.12 1.29 -22.27
CA TYR A 494 -8.51 0.88 -22.38
C TYR A 494 -9.31 1.10 -21.08
N LEU A 495 -10.60 1.27 -21.17
CA LEU A 495 -11.49 1.61 -20.06
C LEU A 495 -11.26 3.00 -19.43
N THR A 496 -10.58 3.91 -20.10
CA THR A 496 -10.37 5.26 -19.58
C THR A 496 -11.61 6.14 -19.82
N GLY A 497 -12.07 6.84 -18.74
CA GLY A 497 -13.12 7.84 -18.83
C GLY A 497 -14.49 7.28 -19.17
N TYR A 498 -14.86 6.14 -18.62
CA TYR A 498 -16.18 5.52 -18.86
C TYR A 498 -17.25 6.10 -17.94
N VAL A 499 -16.92 6.31 -16.66
CA VAL A 499 -17.88 6.79 -15.66
C VAL A 499 -17.36 7.99 -14.88
N ASN A 500 -18.29 8.81 -14.39
CA ASN A 500 -18.01 9.92 -13.48
C ASN A 500 -17.85 9.42 -12.02
N ALA A 501 -17.68 10.35 -11.07
CA ALA A 501 -17.52 10.07 -9.65
C ALA A 501 -18.69 9.31 -9.01
N ASP A 502 -19.86 9.32 -9.62
CA ASP A 502 -21.08 8.62 -9.17
C ASP A 502 -21.35 7.32 -9.94
N THR A 503 -20.37 6.85 -10.72
CA THR A 503 -20.46 5.65 -11.58
C THR A 503 -21.43 5.76 -12.76
N LEU A 504 -21.87 6.96 -13.11
CA LEU A 504 -22.71 7.17 -14.32
C LEU A 504 -21.81 7.28 -15.56
N CYS A 505 -22.19 6.57 -16.63
CA CYS A 505 -21.49 6.66 -17.91
C CYS A 505 -21.54 8.09 -18.45
N PHE A 506 -20.43 8.57 -18.99
CA PHE A 506 -20.40 9.85 -19.70
C PHE A 506 -21.24 9.81 -20.96
N LEU A 507 -21.98 10.88 -21.19
CA LEU A 507 -22.74 11.05 -22.43
C LEU A 507 -21.84 11.67 -23.50
N GLY A 508 -22.00 11.23 -24.75
CA GLY A 508 -21.22 11.72 -25.88
C GLY A 508 -20.02 10.84 -26.28
N GLY A 509 -19.81 9.74 -25.57
CA GLY A 509 -18.76 8.75 -25.88
C GLY A 509 -17.58 8.77 -24.93
N PHE A 510 -16.65 7.87 -25.14
CA PHE A 510 -15.48 7.64 -24.29
C PHE A 510 -14.19 7.94 -25.06
N PRO A 511 -13.12 8.36 -24.36
CA PRO A 511 -13.04 8.81 -22.97
C PRO A 511 -13.86 10.08 -22.71
N GLY A 512 -14.63 10.11 -21.61
CA GLY A 512 -15.42 11.28 -21.19
C GLY A 512 -14.57 12.37 -20.53
N ASP A 513 -15.24 13.38 -19.92
CA ASP A 513 -14.64 14.49 -19.18
C ASP A 513 -13.57 15.30 -19.99
N GLY A 514 -13.83 15.48 -21.30
CA GLY A 514 -12.90 16.20 -22.20
C GLY A 514 -11.66 15.40 -22.60
N LEU A 515 -11.47 14.19 -22.10
CA LEU A 515 -10.28 13.38 -22.39
C LEU A 515 -10.23 12.89 -23.84
N SER A 516 -11.38 12.77 -24.53
CA SER A 516 -11.40 12.46 -25.96
C SER A 516 -10.63 13.48 -26.82
N GLU A 517 -10.66 14.77 -26.46
CA GLU A 517 -9.86 15.80 -27.12
C GLU A 517 -8.38 15.67 -26.79
N VAL A 518 -8.05 15.36 -25.52
CA VAL A 518 -6.68 15.18 -25.08
C VAL A 518 -6.00 14.01 -25.79
N PHE A 519 -6.69 12.87 -25.90
CA PHE A 519 -6.17 11.68 -26.61
C PHE A 519 -6.39 11.73 -28.13
N GLY A 520 -7.24 12.62 -28.61
CA GLY A 520 -7.56 12.75 -30.05
C GLY A 520 -8.29 11.53 -30.63
N ILE A 521 -9.06 10.83 -29.81
CA ILE A 521 -9.79 9.60 -30.19
C ILE A 521 -11.18 9.55 -29.56
N VAL A 522 -12.03 8.68 -30.09
CA VAL A 522 -13.26 8.22 -29.46
C VAL A 522 -13.27 6.70 -29.48
N SER A 523 -13.52 6.06 -28.34
CA SER A 523 -13.79 4.62 -28.24
C SER A 523 -15.26 4.38 -28.57
N GLU A 524 -15.55 3.68 -29.64
CA GLU A 524 -16.91 3.43 -30.13
C GLU A 524 -17.48 2.13 -29.57
N GLU A 525 -16.62 1.10 -29.47
CA GLU A 525 -17.00 -0.22 -28.99
C GLU A 525 -15.85 -0.80 -28.16
N ILE A 526 -16.14 -1.74 -27.29
CA ILE A 526 -15.16 -2.55 -26.58
C ILE A 526 -15.50 -4.02 -26.73
N ASP A 527 -14.57 -4.77 -27.32
CA ASP A 527 -14.64 -6.22 -27.40
C ASP A 527 -13.95 -6.86 -26.20
N THR A 528 -14.49 -7.98 -25.75
CA THR A 528 -13.93 -8.78 -24.66
C THR A 528 -13.63 -10.18 -25.13
N LEU A 529 -12.36 -10.55 -25.10
CA LEU A 529 -11.84 -11.79 -25.64
C LEU A 529 -11.99 -12.93 -24.63
N TYR A 530 -12.41 -14.09 -25.11
CA TYR A 530 -12.30 -15.33 -24.33
C TYR A 530 -10.81 -15.69 -24.11
N PRO A 531 -10.47 -16.52 -23.09
CA PRO A 531 -9.09 -16.96 -22.89
C PRO A 531 -8.47 -17.70 -24.09
N SER A 532 -9.30 -18.26 -24.96
CA SER A 532 -8.89 -18.93 -26.20
C SER A 532 -8.69 -17.97 -27.37
N ASP A 533 -9.23 -16.74 -27.28
CA ASP A 533 -9.16 -15.78 -28.36
C ASP A 533 -7.84 -15.01 -28.28
N THR A 534 -7.31 -14.68 -29.44
CA THR A 534 -6.11 -13.86 -29.55
C THR A 534 -6.25 -12.91 -30.73
N ASN A 535 -5.86 -11.66 -30.53
CA ASN A 535 -5.61 -10.73 -31.59
C ASN A 535 -4.15 -10.22 -31.46
N VAL A 536 -3.63 -9.61 -32.49
CA VAL A 536 -2.28 -9.10 -32.52
C VAL A 536 -2.32 -7.63 -32.94
N VAL A 537 -1.57 -6.81 -32.25
CA VAL A 537 -1.27 -5.43 -32.70
C VAL A 537 0.05 -5.42 -33.42
N LEU A 538 0.06 -4.94 -34.65
CA LEU A 538 1.26 -4.68 -35.44
C LEU A 538 1.62 -3.18 -35.28
N PHE A 539 2.80 -2.91 -34.73
CA PHE A 539 3.36 -1.57 -34.62
C PHE A 539 4.02 -1.12 -35.91
N GLU A 540 4.17 0.18 -36.12
CA GLU A 540 4.82 0.76 -37.32
C GLU A 540 6.26 0.27 -37.54
N ASP A 541 6.98 -0.06 -36.47
CA ASP A 541 8.35 -0.60 -36.52
C ASP A 541 8.42 -2.12 -36.79
N GLY A 542 7.27 -2.76 -37.03
CA GLY A 542 7.14 -4.18 -37.32
C GLY A 542 7.04 -5.09 -36.09
N ARG A 543 7.12 -4.54 -34.88
CA ARG A 543 6.87 -5.30 -33.64
C ARG A 543 5.41 -5.77 -33.58
N LYS A 544 5.21 -6.86 -32.84
CA LYS A 544 3.89 -7.42 -32.59
C LYS A 544 3.62 -7.51 -31.09
N GLY A 545 2.42 -7.11 -30.67
CA GLY A 545 1.90 -7.29 -29.31
C GLY A 545 0.68 -8.19 -29.32
N THR A 546 0.62 -9.13 -28.38
CA THR A 546 -0.55 -10.01 -28.21
C THR A 546 -1.62 -9.29 -27.41
N VAL A 547 -2.83 -9.25 -27.95
CA VAL A 547 -4.03 -8.72 -27.27
C VAL A 547 -4.69 -9.82 -26.45
N ARG A 548 -5.09 -9.50 -25.24
CA ARG A 548 -5.87 -10.38 -24.36
C ARG A 548 -6.98 -9.58 -23.68
N ASP A 549 -8.05 -10.25 -23.30
CA ASP A 549 -9.14 -9.77 -22.46
C ASP A 549 -9.95 -8.58 -23.03
N TYR A 550 -9.30 -7.49 -23.48
CA TYR A 550 -9.96 -6.25 -23.94
C TYR A 550 -9.35 -5.71 -25.23
N ALA A 551 -10.22 -5.29 -26.14
CA ALA A 551 -9.87 -4.58 -27.36
C ALA A 551 -10.93 -3.49 -27.63
N GLU A 552 -10.56 -2.21 -27.56
CA GLU A 552 -11.44 -1.10 -27.93
C GLU A 552 -11.33 -0.79 -29.42
N VAL A 553 -12.45 -0.52 -30.04
CA VAL A 553 -12.55 -0.05 -31.43
C VAL A 553 -12.54 1.46 -31.42
N LEU A 554 -11.45 2.05 -31.91
CA LEU A 554 -11.25 3.49 -31.87
C LEU A 554 -11.62 4.17 -33.19
N ARG A 555 -12.33 5.28 -33.09
CA ARG A 555 -12.38 6.30 -34.13
C ARG A 555 -11.29 7.32 -33.84
N VAL A 556 -10.32 7.42 -34.76
CA VAL A 556 -9.19 8.33 -34.64
C VAL A 556 -9.59 9.72 -35.17
N GLY A 557 -9.34 10.75 -34.36
CA GLY A 557 -9.49 12.16 -34.71
C GLY A 557 -8.17 12.81 -35.05
N THR A 558 -7.56 13.50 -34.07
CA THR A 558 -6.28 14.21 -34.23
C THR A 558 -5.06 13.36 -33.90
N ALA A 559 -5.24 12.18 -33.34
CA ALA A 559 -4.13 11.29 -32.94
C ALA A 559 -3.46 10.64 -34.15
N SER A 560 -2.20 10.28 -33.99
CA SER A 560 -1.45 9.41 -34.91
C SER A 560 -1.50 7.97 -34.41
N VAL A 561 -1.61 7.02 -35.33
CA VAL A 561 -1.64 5.59 -35.03
C VAL A 561 -0.20 5.06 -34.92
N LEU A 562 0.12 4.39 -33.84
CA LEU A 562 1.42 3.73 -33.59
C LEU A 562 1.35 2.21 -33.77
N GLY A 563 0.14 1.63 -33.65
CA GLY A 563 -0.09 0.21 -33.82
C GLY A 563 -1.54 -0.08 -34.15
N SER A 564 -1.78 -1.09 -35.00
CA SER A 564 -3.10 -1.47 -35.47
C SER A 564 -3.39 -2.96 -35.23
N TYR A 565 -4.66 -3.30 -35.05
CA TYR A 565 -5.12 -4.69 -34.95
C TYR A 565 -4.90 -5.43 -36.29
N THR A 566 -4.64 -6.72 -36.22
CA THR A 566 -4.35 -7.54 -37.42
C THR A 566 -5.46 -8.53 -37.77
N SER A 567 -6.46 -8.68 -36.92
CA SER A 567 -7.55 -9.66 -37.12
C SER A 567 -8.88 -9.12 -36.57
N ASP A 568 -9.94 -9.90 -36.78
CA ASP A 568 -11.31 -9.60 -36.48
C ASP A 568 -11.92 -8.53 -37.44
N TYR A 569 -13.20 -8.12 -37.21
CA TYR A 569 -13.87 -7.12 -38.03
C TYR A 569 -13.25 -5.72 -37.89
N TYR A 570 -12.51 -5.47 -36.81
CA TYR A 570 -11.76 -4.22 -36.57
C TYR A 570 -10.28 -4.31 -36.96
N ALA A 571 -9.92 -5.30 -37.80
CA ALA A 571 -8.57 -5.37 -38.38
C ALA A 571 -8.22 -4.05 -39.10
N GLU A 572 -6.93 -3.65 -39.03
CA GLU A 572 -6.40 -2.36 -39.49
C GLU A 572 -6.84 -1.15 -38.63
N GLY A 573 -7.78 -1.32 -37.68
CA GLY A 573 -8.17 -0.31 -36.71
C GLY A 573 -7.05 0.01 -35.73
N ALA A 574 -7.05 1.26 -35.22
CA ALA A 574 -6.04 1.75 -34.29
C ALA A 574 -6.15 1.04 -32.94
N ALA A 575 -5.02 0.56 -32.42
CA ALA A 575 -4.89 -0.06 -31.12
C ALA A 575 -3.98 0.69 -30.15
N VAL A 576 -2.97 1.40 -30.70
CA VAL A 576 -2.07 2.27 -29.93
C VAL A 576 -1.95 3.58 -30.68
N THR A 577 -2.19 4.69 -29.96
CA THR A 577 -2.16 6.03 -30.57
C THR A 577 -1.37 7.02 -29.73
N VAL A 578 -0.95 8.12 -30.37
CA VAL A 578 -0.40 9.29 -29.70
C VAL A 578 -1.03 10.56 -30.25
N ASN A 579 -1.43 11.46 -29.37
CA ASN A 579 -1.91 12.77 -29.73
C ASN A 579 -1.02 13.86 -29.14
N ARG A 580 -0.66 14.85 -29.96
CA ARG A 580 -0.01 16.05 -29.46
C ARG A 580 -1.08 17.02 -28.96
N TYR A 581 -0.98 17.39 -27.67
CA TYR A 581 -1.91 18.32 -27.06
C TYR A 581 -1.15 19.43 -26.31
N GLY A 582 -1.14 20.63 -26.89
CA GLY A 582 -0.25 21.70 -26.43
C GLY A 582 1.23 21.36 -26.63
N ASP A 583 2.02 21.46 -25.58
CA ASP A 583 3.45 21.17 -25.59
C ASP A 583 3.78 19.69 -25.25
N GLY A 584 2.81 18.93 -24.74
CA GLY A 584 2.95 17.54 -24.34
C GLY A 584 2.35 16.54 -25.34
N SER A 585 2.31 15.28 -24.89
CA SER A 585 1.74 14.17 -25.68
C SER A 585 0.88 13.28 -24.80
N ALA A 586 -0.25 12.82 -25.35
CA ALA A 586 -1.13 11.85 -24.73
C ALA A 586 -1.12 10.54 -25.54
N TYR A 587 -0.76 9.46 -24.91
CA TYR A 587 -0.69 8.10 -25.48
C TYR A 587 -1.87 7.29 -24.99
N TYR A 588 -2.48 6.54 -25.90
CA TYR A 588 -3.61 5.67 -25.58
C TYR A 588 -3.36 4.25 -26.06
N ILE A 589 -3.53 3.27 -25.17
CA ILE A 589 -3.41 1.86 -25.46
C ILE A 589 -4.81 1.24 -25.37
N ALA A 590 -5.44 1.00 -26.52
CA ALA A 590 -6.84 0.55 -26.63
C ALA A 590 -7.04 -0.95 -26.30
N ALA A 591 -5.98 -1.67 -26.01
CA ALA A 591 -6.04 -3.12 -25.77
C ALA A 591 -5.16 -3.53 -24.60
N ARG A 592 -5.50 -4.64 -23.93
CA ARG A 592 -4.58 -5.26 -22.98
C ARG A 592 -3.51 -6.02 -23.74
N LEU A 593 -2.33 -5.42 -23.84
CA LEU A 593 -1.16 -5.95 -24.54
C LEU A 593 -0.16 -6.57 -23.56
N ASP A 594 0.65 -7.49 -24.08
CA ASP A 594 1.84 -7.93 -23.34
C ASP A 594 2.80 -6.75 -23.14
N MET A 595 3.39 -6.62 -21.95
CA MET A 595 4.20 -5.45 -21.54
C MET A 595 5.51 -5.36 -22.32
N ASP A 596 6.09 -6.49 -22.75
CA ASP A 596 7.34 -6.48 -23.52
C ASP A 596 7.18 -5.79 -24.88
N ALA A 597 6.00 -5.92 -25.51
CA ALA A 597 5.67 -5.22 -26.75
C ALA A 597 5.54 -3.69 -26.55
N LEU A 598 5.22 -3.24 -25.34
CA LEU A 598 5.07 -1.82 -24.99
C LEU A 598 6.39 -1.16 -24.55
N ARG A 599 7.40 -1.93 -24.17
CA ARG A 599 8.67 -1.39 -23.65
C ARG A 599 9.33 -0.33 -24.54
N PRO A 600 9.42 -0.46 -25.88
CA PRO A 600 9.97 0.58 -26.73
C PRO A 600 9.17 1.88 -26.71
N LEU A 601 7.83 1.82 -26.56
CA LEU A 601 6.99 2.99 -26.37
C LEU A 601 7.33 3.68 -25.03
N PHE A 602 7.50 2.90 -23.96
CA PHE A 602 7.86 3.47 -22.65
C PHE A 602 9.24 4.14 -22.70
N LEU A 603 10.23 3.52 -23.35
CA LEU A 603 11.56 4.12 -23.55
C LEU A 603 11.48 5.45 -24.33
N GLU A 604 10.61 5.54 -25.35
CA GLU A 604 10.39 6.78 -26.09
C GLU A 604 9.77 7.87 -25.19
N ILE A 605 8.76 7.53 -24.40
CA ILE A 605 8.10 8.44 -23.44
C ILE A 605 9.12 8.95 -22.41
N LEU A 606 9.89 8.07 -21.80
CA LEU A 606 10.91 8.42 -20.80
C LEU A 606 12.00 9.33 -21.42
N LYS A 607 12.44 9.02 -22.64
CA LYS A 607 13.41 9.85 -23.37
C LYS A 607 12.87 11.24 -23.67
N LYS A 608 11.60 11.37 -24.08
CA LYS A 608 10.95 12.68 -24.30
C LYS A 608 10.85 13.49 -23.01
N ALA A 609 10.60 12.82 -21.90
CA ALA A 609 10.55 13.44 -20.58
C ALA A 609 11.94 13.69 -19.95
N GLY A 610 13.03 13.29 -20.61
CA GLY A 610 14.38 13.44 -20.08
C GLY A 610 14.68 12.55 -18.87
N ILE A 611 13.92 11.48 -18.66
CA ILE A 611 14.11 10.53 -17.57
C ILE A 611 15.13 9.47 -18.01
N PRO A 612 16.28 9.34 -17.30
CA PRO A 612 17.30 8.36 -17.66
C PRO A 612 16.83 6.92 -17.38
N THR A 613 17.29 5.99 -18.20
CA THR A 613 17.05 4.55 -18.03
C THR A 613 18.37 3.81 -17.86
N LEU A 614 18.32 2.63 -17.25
CA LEU A 614 19.45 1.73 -17.05
C LEU A 614 19.22 0.43 -17.82
N ASP A 615 20.31 -0.12 -18.36
CA ASP A 615 20.34 -1.48 -18.90
C ASP A 615 20.71 -2.44 -17.76
N LEU A 616 19.71 -3.06 -17.15
CA LEU A 616 19.88 -3.95 -16.01
C LEU A 616 19.82 -5.41 -16.43
N PRO A 617 20.68 -6.26 -15.88
CA PRO A 617 20.57 -7.71 -16.06
C PRO A 617 19.22 -8.23 -15.53
N GLU A 618 18.69 -9.25 -16.16
CA GLU A 618 17.48 -9.92 -15.70
C GLU A 618 17.65 -10.40 -14.25
N GLY A 619 16.66 -10.09 -13.39
CA GLY A 619 16.71 -10.42 -11.97
C GLY A 619 17.46 -9.41 -11.10
N VAL A 620 17.96 -8.31 -11.66
CA VAL A 620 18.49 -7.19 -10.87
C VAL A 620 17.44 -6.10 -10.77
N GLU A 621 17.15 -5.70 -9.55
CA GLU A 621 16.30 -4.56 -9.22
C GLU A 621 17.16 -3.37 -8.83
N TYR A 622 16.74 -2.17 -9.22
CA TYR A 622 17.47 -0.94 -8.94
C TYR A 622 16.55 0.13 -8.35
N HIS A 623 17.07 0.82 -7.33
CA HIS A 623 16.47 2.01 -6.74
C HIS A 623 17.52 3.08 -6.46
N CYS A 624 17.06 4.31 -6.29
CA CYS A 624 17.91 5.44 -5.94
C CYS A 624 17.31 6.21 -4.77
N ARG A 625 18.14 6.53 -3.77
CA ARG A 625 17.79 7.48 -2.70
C ARG A 625 18.73 8.67 -2.73
N ALA A 626 18.20 9.87 -2.48
CA ALA A 626 19.02 11.09 -2.52
C ALA A 626 18.62 12.08 -1.41
N GLY A 627 19.61 12.85 -0.93
CA GLY A 627 19.39 13.93 0.04
C GLY A 627 20.69 14.65 0.39
N GLU A 628 20.62 15.98 0.60
CA GLU A 628 21.75 16.86 0.97
C GLU A 628 23.00 16.76 0.07
N GLY A 629 22.78 16.49 -1.23
CA GLY A 629 23.85 16.35 -2.21
C GLY A 629 24.44 14.95 -2.30
N GLU A 630 24.01 14.03 -1.45
CA GLU A 630 24.41 12.63 -1.51
C GLU A 630 23.39 11.80 -2.28
N THR A 631 23.89 10.81 -3.01
CA THR A 631 23.08 9.86 -3.80
C THR A 631 23.55 8.44 -3.51
N TYR A 632 22.58 7.56 -3.34
CA TYR A 632 22.76 6.15 -3.02
C TYR A 632 22.03 5.28 -4.02
N HIS A 633 22.76 4.45 -4.73
CA HIS A 633 22.25 3.50 -5.70
C HIS A 633 22.15 2.12 -5.09
N PHE A 634 20.96 1.56 -5.07
CA PHE A 634 20.68 0.23 -4.55
C PHE A 634 20.55 -0.73 -5.72
N TYR A 635 21.32 -1.81 -5.69
CA TYR A 635 21.25 -2.91 -6.65
C TYR A 635 20.96 -4.19 -5.89
N LEU A 636 19.85 -4.85 -6.22
CA LEU A 636 19.36 -6.05 -5.54
C LEU A 636 19.33 -7.22 -6.53
N ASN A 637 20.11 -8.25 -6.29
CA ASN A 637 20.10 -9.47 -7.09
C ASN A 637 19.07 -10.46 -6.55
N THR A 638 17.92 -10.56 -7.20
CA THR A 638 16.86 -11.51 -6.86
C THR A 638 17.07 -12.89 -7.51
N SER A 639 18.07 -13.03 -8.38
CA SER A 639 18.38 -14.31 -9.05
C SER A 639 19.17 -15.27 -8.17
N ASP A 640 19.15 -16.54 -8.52
CA ASP A 640 19.88 -17.61 -7.81
C ASP A 640 21.33 -17.79 -8.27
N HIS A 641 21.82 -16.89 -9.09
CA HIS A 641 23.19 -16.85 -9.62
C HIS A 641 23.82 -15.46 -9.50
N VAL A 642 25.10 -15.39 -9.80
CA VAL A 642 25.84 -14.14 -9.78
C VAL A 642 25.40 -13.25 -10.94
N GLN A 643 25.19 -11.97 -10.66
CA GLN A 643 24.89 -10.94 -11.64
C GLN A 643 26.02 -9.91 -11.73
N THR A 644 26.10 -9.25 -12.88
CA THR A 644 27.10 -8.20 -13.12
C THR A 644 26.43 -6.97 -13.71
N VAL A 645 26.62 -5.82 -13.05
CA VAL A 645 26.10 -4.53 -13.52
C VAL A 645 27.27 -3.66 -13.95
N SER A 646 27.22 -3.16 -15.19
CA SER A 646 28.27 -2.30 -15.75
C SER A 646 27.97 -0.81 -15.51
N GLY A 647 29.02 0.03 -15.55
CA GLY A 647 28.88 1.48 -15.41
C GLY A 647 28.63 1.96 -13.99
N VAL A 648 28.91 1.12 -12.98
CA VAL A 648 28.73 1.47 -11.57
C VAL A 648 30.02 2.04 -10.99
N HIS A 649 29.95 3.24 -10.39
CA HIS A 649 31.09 3.91 -9.77
C HIS A 649 30.70 4.45 -8.40
N GLY A 650 31.53 4.22 -7.38
CA GLY A 650 31.31 4.72 -6.04
C GLY A 650 31.82 3.76 -4.96
N LYS A 651 31.33 3.94 -3.75
CA LYS A 651 31.68 3.11 -2.58
C LYS A 651 30.49 2.28 -2.14
N ASN A 652 30.62 0.96 -2.12
CA ASN A 652 29.60 0.09 -1.54
C ASN A 652 29.62 0.17 -0.01
N LEU A 653 28.54 0.59 0.61
CA LEU A 653 28.44 0.81 2.06
C LEU A 653 28.41 -0.47 2.86
N LEU A 654 28.01 -1.60 2.28
CA LEU A 654 27.86 -2.87 3.01
C LEU A 654 29.21 -3.53 3.32
N ASP A 655 30.20 -3.44 2.41
CA ASP A 655 31.53 -4.03 2.52
C ASP A 655 32.67 -3.00 2.55
N ASN A 656 32.39 -1.72 2.28
CA ASN A 656 33.31 -0.60 2.12
C ASN A 656 34.24 -0.70 0.88
N GLU A 657 33.94 -1.58 -0.07
CA GLU A 657 34.73 -1.70 -1.29
C GLU A 657 34.42 -0.56 -2.27
N THR A 658 35.44 -0.14 -3.03
CA THR A 658 35.26 0.81 -4.13
C THR A 658 34.86 0.03 -5.38
N VAL A 659 33.76 0.44 -6.01
CA VAL A 659 33.32 -0.08 -7.30
C VAL A 659 33.76 0.88 -8.38
N ASP A 660 34.47 0.38 -9.38
CA ASP A 660 34.95 1.17 -10.53
C ASP A 660 34.61 0.47 -11.85
N GLY A 661 33.46 0.81 -12.39
CA GLY A 661 32.97 0.36 -13.68
C GLY A 661 32.14 -0.92 -13.67
N VAL A 662 32.43 -1.88 -12.79
CA VAL A 662 31.74 -3.18 -12.76
C VAL A 662 31.39 -3.58 -11.34
N LEU A 663 30.09 -3.77 -11.08
CA LEU A 663 29.58 -4.28 -9.81
C LEU A 663 29.20 -5.76 -9.97
N LYS A 664 29.81 -6.62 -9.14
CA LYS A 664 29.45 -8.03 -9.05
C LYS A 664 28.52 -8.25 -7.86
N LEU A 665 27.37 -8.86 -8.10
CA LEU A 665 26.34 -9.17 -7.10
C LEU A 665 26.21 -10.68 -6.94
N GLU A 666 26.55 -11.20 -5.79
CA GLU A 666 26.29 -12.60 -5.46
C GLU A 666 24.78 -12.87 -5.38
N LYS A 667 24.36 -14.13 -5.52
CA LYS A 667 22.95 -14.53 -5.46
C LYS A 667 22.29 -14.04 -4.18
N TYR A 668 21.09 -13.47 -4.30
CA TYR A 668 20.30 -12.96 -3.18
C TYR A 668 21.04 -11.93 -2.32
N LYS A 669 21.89 -11.11 -2.96
CA LYS A 669 22.64 -10.04 -2.29
C LYS A 669 22.28 -8.68 -2.88
N ALA A 670 22.45 -7.67 -2.05
CA ALA A 670 22.36 -6.27 -2.44
C ALA A 670 23.74 -5.59 -2.35
N ALA A 671 23.89 -4.51 -3.10
CA ALA A 671 24.92 -3.50 -2.92
C ALA A 671 24.28 -2.12 -2.82
N ILE A 672 24.84 -1.27 -1.95
CA ILE A 672 24.38 0.11 -1.76
C ILE A 672 25.56 1.01 -2.05
N VAL A 673 25.58 1.58 -3.25
CA VAL A 673 26.71 2.34 -3.77
C VAL A 673 26.48 3.83 -3.58
N GLN A 674 27.25 4.45 -2.72
CA GLN A 674 27.30 5.91 -2.57
C GLN A 674 28.14 6.50 -3.72
N VAL A 675 27.58 7.46 -4.44
CA VAL A 675 28.33 8.23 -5.45
C VAL A 675 29.38 9.11 -4.74
N LEU A 676 30.63 9.06 -5.20
CA LEU A 676 31.75 9.82 -4.64
C LEU A 676 31.82 11.23 -5.23
#